data_f613db9b0d8eb535ed4eaa950a3feba8
#
_entry.id   f613db9b0d8eb535ed4eaa950a3feba8
#
_cell.length_a   1.000
_cell.length_b   1.000
_cell.length_c   1.000
_cell.angle_alpha   90.00
_cell.angle_beta   90.00
_cell.angle_gamma   90.00
#
_symmetry.space_group_name_H-M   'P 1'
#
loop_
_entity.id
_entity.type
_entity.pdbx_description
1 polymer ?
#
loop_
_entity_poly.entity_id
_entity_poly.type
_entity_poly.pdbx_seq_one_letter_code
_entity_poly.pdbx_strand_id
1 'polypeptide(L)'
;MPPSEPAQEEEESGPLNLSTPWPITLSRVALNNINIKIDDTTVSVLDFTSGLAWQEKNLTLKPTRLQGLLIALPKVADVAQEEVVEPKIEKPQPDEKPLGETLKDLFAKPVMPEMTDVHLPLNLNIESFRGEQLRITGDTDLTVRTMLLKVSSIDGNMKLDTLDIDANQGTVKASGTAQLANNWPVDITLNSTLNIDPLKGEKIKLKVGGALREQLEVGVNLSGPMDVALRAQTRLAEAGLPLNLEVVSQRIAWPLTGDTQFQADDLKLKLSGKMTDYTLSMRTAVKGQDIPPATITLDAKGNERQINLDKLTVAALEGKTELKALVDWQQAISWRGELTLNGINTAKEIPDWPAKLNGVMKTKGSLYGGTWQMDVPELKLTGNVKQNSVNVNGTLKGNSYMQWTIPGLHFALGPNSADIKGELGVKELNLDAAIDAPGLDNALPGLGGMAKGIVKVRGTVEAPQLLADITARGLRWQELSVAQARIEGDIKSTDQIAGHLNVRVERISQPDVNINLVTLDAKGSEKQHQLQLRVQGEPVSGQLSLTGSFDREAARWKGTLSDTRFQTPVGPWSLTRAIALDYRNKEQKISIGPHCWLNPNAELCIPQTIDAGAAGRAVVNLNRFDLAMLKPFMPDTTQASGIFSGKADVSWDTTQEGLPQGKVTLSGRNVKVTQTVNDAPLPVAFETLNLSADLHNNRAELGWLIRLTNNGQFDGQVQVTDPQGRRNLGGNVNMRNLNLAMVNPVFSRGEKAAGMLNARLRLGGDVQSPQLFGQLQLSALDIDGNFMPFEMQPSQLTMNFSGTRSTLAGIVRTQQGQINLNGNADWSQIDNWRAR
;
A
#
# COMPACT_ATOMS: atom_id res chain seq x y z
N MET A 1 -18.47 75.95 -36.17
CA MET A 1 -17.19 75.46 -35.61
C MET A 1 -16.06 76.20 -36.22
N PRO A 2 -15.26 77.03 -35.47
CA PRO A 2 -14.05 77.63 -36.00
C PRO A 2 -12.93 76.55 -36.10
N PRO A 3 -11.96 76.68 -37.00
CA PRO A 3 -10.92 75.71 -37.26
C PRO A 3 -9.95 75.69 -36.08
N SER A 4 -9.52 74.50 -35.74
CA SER A 4 -8.50 74.23 -34.73
C SER A 4 -7.16 74.77 -35.17
N GLU A 5 -6.54 75.59 -34.33
CA GLU A 5 -5.16 76.01 -34.45
C GLU A 5 -4.19 74.84 -34.53
N PRO A 6 -3.14 74.94 -35.34
CA PRO A 6 -2.09 73.93 -35.36
C PRO A 6 -1.37 73.76 -34.02
N ALA A 7 -1.12 72.57 -33.62
CA ALA A 7 -0.31 72.28 -32.44
C ALA A 7 1.05 72.91 -32.57
N GLN A 8 1.41 73.71 -31.58
CA GLN A 8 2.78 74.30 -31.42
C GLN A 8 3.74 73.10 -31.23
N GLU A 9 4.77 73.06 -32.04
CA GLU A 9 5.94 72.19 -31.82
C GLU A 9 6.43 72.42 -30.36
N GLU A 10 6.46 71.38 -29.58
CA GLU A 10 7.11 71.38 -28.28
C GLU A 10 8.58 71.73 -28.53
N GLU A 11 8.97 72.93 -28.13
CA GLU A 11 10.39 73.31 -27.98
C GLU A 11 11.01 72.25 -27.05
N GLU A 12 12.07 71.56 -27.47
CA GLU A 12 12.93 70.76 -26.61
C GLU A 12 13.35 71.64 -25.38
N SER A 13 12.67 71.45 -24.28
CA SER A 13 13.05 72.09 -23.03
C SER A 13 14.42 71.52 -22.64
N GLY A 14 15.44 72.37 -22.65
CA GLY A 14 16.76 72.00 -22.17
C GLY A 14 16.73 71.42 -20.75
N PRO A 15 17.77 70.75 -20.29
CA PRO A 15 17.74 69.99 -19.04
C PRO A 15 17.24 70.86 -17.88
N LEU A 16 16.15 70.40 -17.24
CA LEU A 16 15.56 71.02 -16.04
C LEU A 16 16.68 71.24 -14.99
N ASN A 17 17.10 72.46 -14.76
CA ASN A 17 18.08 72.73 -13.76
C ASN A 17 17.35 73.34 -12.54
N LEU A 18 17.10 72.49 -11.54
CA LEU A 18 16.46 72.87 -10.29
C LEU A 18 17.51 73.37 -9.30
N SER A 19 17.74 74.68 -9.23
CA SER A 19 18.58 75.27 -8.25
C SER A 19 17.90 76.45 -7.52
N THR A 20 18.16 76.59 -6.25
CA THR A 20 17.66 77.71 -5.44
C THR A 20 18.73 78.73 -5.29
N PRO A 21 18.46 79.98 -5.58
CA PRO A 21 19.48 81.14 -5.34
C PRO A 21 19.70 81.40 -3.86
N TRP A 22 18.82 80.97 -2.99
CA TRP A 22 18.83 81.17 -1.56
C TRP A 22 18.72 79.78 -0.84
N PRO A 23 19.42 79.59 0.32
CA PRO A 23 19.25 78.41 1.10
C PRO A 23 17.84 78.33 1.71
N ILE A 24 17.12 77.28 1.40
CA ILE A 24 15.82 77.04 1.98
C ILE A 24 15.99 75.90 3.02
N THR A 25 15.61 76.18 4.27
CA THR A 25 15.66 75.17 5.32
C THR A 25 14.30 75.06 6.01
N LEU A 26 13.72 73.93 5.93
CA LEU A 26 12.60 73.52 6.76
C LEU A 26 13.14 72.60 7.86
N SER A 27 13.28 73.19 9.07
CA SER A 27 13.91 72.42 10.17
C SER A 27 13.08 71.18 10.59
N ARG A 28 11.75 71.30 10.50
CA ARG A 28 10.86 70.22 10.86
C ARG A 28 9.50 70.36 10.16
N VAL A 29 9.07 69.26 9.55
CA VAL A 29 7.69 69.05 9.05
C VAL A 29 7.14 67.88 9.81
N ALA A 30 6.00 68.09 10.47
CA ALA A 30 5.33 67.02 11.21
C ALA A 30 3.86 66.90 10.73
N LEU A 31 3.47 65.75 10.34
CA LEU A 31 2.11 65.41 9.85
C LEU A 31 1.60 64.21 10.63
N ASN A 32 0.46 64.34 11.26
CA ASN A 32 -0.10 63.30 12.13
C ASN A 32 -1.49 62.93 11.64
N ASN A 33 -1.84 61.65 11.73
CA ASN A 33 -3.15 61.09 11.42
C ASN A 33 -3.66 61.42 9.99
N ILE A 34 -2.82 61.22 8.99
CA ILE A 34 -3.18 61.39 7.58
C ILE A 34 -4.01 60.20 7.12
N ASN A 35 -5.15 60.47 6.51
CA ASN A 35 -5.97 59.47 5.86
C ASN A 35 -6.34 59.94 4.46
N ILE A 36 -5.94 59.18 3.47
CA ILE A 36 -6.18 59.46 2.05
C ILE A 36 -6.88 58.25 1.46
N LYS A 37 -7.99 58.51 0.78
CA LYS A 37 -8.68 57.48 0.01
C LYS A 37 -8.56 57.80 -1.46
N ILE A 38 -8.00 56.90 -2.24
CA ILE A 38 -7.85 56.99 -3.70
C ILE A 38 -8.55 55.73 -4.28
N ASP A 39 -9.67 55.96 -4.92
CA ASP A 39 -10.55 54.89 -5.39
C ASP A 39 -10.88 53.91 -4.25
N ASP A 40 -10.54 52.63 -4.42
CA ASP A 40 -10.75 51.56 -3.41
C ASP A 40 -9.53 51.34 -2.52
N THR A 41 -8.45 52.10 -2.68
CA THR A 41 -7.26 52.06 -1.87
C THR A 41 -7.32 53.08 -0.75
N THR A 42 -7.09 52.65 0.48
CA THR A 42 -6.97 53.54 1.64
C THR A 42 -5.53 53.59 2.11
N VAL A 43 -4.99 54.80 2.21
CA VAL A 43 -3.67 55.05 2.75
C VAL A 43 -3.81 55.85 4.05
N SER A 44 -3.34 55.31 5.14
CA SER A 44 -3.31 56.02 6.43
C SER A 44 -1.88 56.06 7.01
N VAL A 45 -1.51 57.16 7.58
CA VAL A 45 -0.23 57.38 8.23
C VAL A 45 -0.46 57.97 9.61
N LEU A 46 0.11 57.30 10.62
CA LEU A 46 -0.06 57.77 12.00
C LEU A 46 0.80 58.96 12.32
N ASP A 47 2.09 58.92 11.99
CA ASP A 47 3.06 60.02 12.26
C ASP A 47 4.11 60.09 11.15
N PHE A 48 4.32 61.26 10.62
CA PHE A 48 5.35 61.54 9.66
C PHE A 48 6.10 62.79 10.13
N THR A 49 7.39 62.61 10.29
CA THR A 49 8.29 63.73 10.68
C THR A 49 9.48 63.79 9.75
N SER A 50 9.76 64.90 9.20
CA SER A 50 10.87 65.13 8.27
C SER A 50 11.43 66.58 8.41
N GLY A 51 12.50 66.85 7.72
CA GLY A 51 13.09 68.22 7.51
C GLY A 51 13.76 68.25 6.14
N LEU A 52 13.96 69.38 5.64
CA LEU A 52 14.51 69.64 4.32
C LEU A 52 15.54 70.76 4.37
N ALA A 53 16.65 70.61 3.69
CA ALA A 53 17.60 71.68 3.39
C ALA A 53 17.90 71.65 1.89
N TRP A 54 17.64 72.75 1.21
CA TRP A 54 17.89 72.93 -0.20
C TRP A 54 18.75 74.14 -0.44
N GLN A 55 19.91 73.90 -1.00
CA GLN A 55 20.88 75.02 -1.31
C GLN A 55 21.50 74.67 -2.68
N GLU A 56 21.35 75.65 -3.59
CA GLU A 56 21.74 75.43 -4.99
C GLU A 56 21.15 74.19 -5.56
N LYS A 57 21.96 73.25 -6.04
CA LYS A 57 21.51 71.94 -6.57
C LYS A 57 21.45 70.89 -5.50
N ASN A 58 21.79 71.14 -4.25
CA ASN A 58 21.85 70.12 -3.21
C ASN A 58 20.61 70.14 -2.36
N LEU A 59 19.82 69.10 -2.50
CA LEU A 59 18.60 68.79 -1.72
C LEU A 59 18.92 67.74 -0.67
N THR A 60 18.85 68.06 0.60
CA THR A 60 19.06 67.18 1.71
C THR A 60 17.74 66.91 2.44
N LEU A 61 17.29 65.72 2.48
CA LEU A 61 16.21 65.24 3.35
C LEU A 61 16.85 64.91 4.70
N LYS A 62 16.53 65.67 5.71
CA LYS A 62 17.01 65.45 7.09
C LYS A 62 16.42 64.18 7.65
N PRO A 63 16.89 63.66 8.80
CA PRO A 63 16.34 62.44 9.36
C PRO A 63 14.84 62.47 9.38
N THR A 64 14.26 61.51 8.61
CA THR A 64 12.81 61.35 8.36
C THR A 64 12.31 60.12 9.09
N ARG A 65 11.17 60.25 9.75
CA ARG A 65 10.49 59.15 10.41
C ARG A 65 9.07 59.03 9.89
N LEU A 66 8.68 57.81 9.51
CA LEU A 66 7.35 57.41 9.10
C LEU A 66 6.86 56.29 10.00
N GLN A 67 5.79 56.52 10.72
CA GLN A 67 5.23 55.51 11.64
C GLN A 67 3.79 55.20 11.31
N GLY A 68 3.43 53.92 11.35
CA GLY A 68 2.05 53.46 11.23
C GLY A 68 1.46 53.71 9.84
N LEU A 69 2.22 53.48 8.78
CA LEU A 69 1.68 53.48 7.41
C LEU A 69 0.80 52.20 7.21
N LEU A 70 -0.43 52.39 6.81
CA LEU A 70 -1.34 51.33 6.36
C LEU A 70 -1.79 51.65 4.94
N ILE A 71 -1.52 50.75 4.03
CA ILE A 71 -2.05 50.75 2.65
C ILE A 71 -2.99 49.54 2.54
N ALA A 72 -4.29 49.83 2.44
CA ALA A 72 -5.32 48.79 2.23
C ALA A 72 -5.70 48.76 0.75
N LEU A 73 -5.30 47.69 0.07
CA LEU A 73 -5.62 47.43 -1.33
C LEU A 73 -6.95 46.65 -1.41
N PRO A 74 -7.75 46.82 -2.48
CA PRO A 74 -8.94 46.02 -2.70
C PRO A 74 -8.53 44.56 -2.90
N LYS A 75 -9.30 43.64 -2.31
CA LYS A 75 -9.16 42.19 -2.59
C LYS A 75 -9.74 41.88 -3.94
N VAL A 76 -9.05 41.09 -4.74
CA VAL A 76 -9.59 40.55 -5.99
C VAL A 76 -10.70 39.57 -5.58
N ALA A 77 -11.91 39.77 -6.07
CA ALA A 77 -13.04 38.84 -5.81
C ALA A 77 -12.69 37.46 -6.38
N ASP A 78 -12.88 36.42 -5.58
CA ASP A 78 -12.78 35.04 -6.02
C ASP A 78 -13.69 34.86 -7.25
N VAL A 79 -13.10 34.50 -8.37
CA VAL A 79 -13.84 34.14 -9.59
C VAL A 79 -14.64 32.89 -9.30
N ALA A 80 -15.96 32.98 -9.41
CA ALA A 80 -16.89 31.88 -9.23
C ALA A 80 -16.48 30.65 -10.05
N GLN A 81 -16.62 29.49 -9.43
CA GLN A 81 -16.39 28.18 -10.05
C GLN A 81 -17.07 28.10 -11.41
N GLU A 82 -16.27 27.90 -12.45
CA GLU A 82 -16.77 27.61 -13.79
C GLU A 82 -17.51 26.26 -13.83
N GLU A 83 -18.63 26.27 -14.55
CA GLU A 83 -19.38 25.08 -14.93
C GLU A 83 -18.45 24.03 -15.54
N VAL A 84 -18.67 22.77 -15.19
CA VAL A 84 -17.93 21.61 -15.71
C VAL A 84 -18.16 21.51 -17.22
N VAL A 85 -17.29 22.12 -17.99
CA VAL A 85 -17.21 21.97 -19.45
C VAL A 85 -16.56 20.62 -19.76
N GLU A 86 -17.07 19.90 -20.78
CA GLU A 86 -16.43 18.66 -21.24
C GLU A 86 -14.94 18.89 -21.52
N PRO A 87 -14.06 18.00 -21.04
CA PRO A 87 -12.63 18.17 -21.19
C PRO A 87 -12.24 18.08 -22.67
N LYS A 88 -11.76 19.18 -23.21
CA LYS A 88 -11.19 19.26 -24.56
C LYS A 88 -9.71 19.57 -24.49
N ILE A 89 -8.94 18.91 -25.35
CA ILE A 89 -7.52 19.26 -25.53
C ILE A 89 -7.47 20.66 -26.11
N GLU A 90 -6.87 21.58 -25.35
CA GLU A 90 -6.70 22.94 -25.77
C GLU A 90 -5.71 23.01 -26.95
N LYS A 91 -6.00 23.86 -27.89
CA LYS A 91 -5.15 24.18 -29.05
C LYS A 91 -4.83 25.66 -29.04
N PRO A 92 -3.65 26.07 -29.54
CA PRO A 92 -3.30 27.47 -29.68
C PRO A 92 -4.40 28.24 -30.41
N GLN A 93 -4.83 29.37 -29.82
CA GLN A 93 -5.81 30.23 -30.48
C GLN A 93 -5.09 31.04 -31.57
N PRO A 94 -5.79 31.32 -32.72
CA PRO A 94 -5.15 32.03 -33.82
C PRO A 94 -4.64 33.44 -33.49
N ASP A 95 -5.21 34.05 -32.45
CA ASP A 95 -4.89 35.44 -32.04
C ASP A 95 -3.87 35.54 -30.90
N GLU A 96 -3.48 34.45 -30.32
CA GLU A 96 -2.42 34.43 -29.28
C GLU A 96 -1.04 34.39 -29.92
N LYS A 97 -0.19 35.35 -29.55
CA LYS A 97 1.21 35.33 -29.97
C LYS A 97 1.96 34.19 -29.25
N PRO A 98 2.50 33.22 -30.01
CA PRO A 98 3.19 32.08 -29.40
C PRO A 98 4.41 32.49 -28.58
N LEU A 99 4.73 31.73 -27.54
CA LEU A 99 5.86 31.98 -26.66
C LEU A 99 7.19 32.10 -27.44
N GLY A 100 7.42 31.23 -28.39
CA GLY A 100 8.63 31.25 -29.23
C GLY A 100 8.78 32.52 -30.05
N GLU A 101 7.69 33.08 -30.60
CA GLU A 101 7.73 34.36 -31.32
C GLU A 101 7.89 35.53 -30.34
N THR A 102 7.31 35.47 -29.16
CA THR A 102 7.51 36.48 -28.11
C THR A 102 8.98 36.53 -27.66
N LEU A 103 9.58 35.37 -27.41
CA LEU A 103 11.00 35.27 -27.02
C LEU A 103 11.95 35.69 -28.15
N LYS A 104 11.59 35.31 -29.39
CA LYS A 104 12.36 35.75 -30.56
C LYS A 104 12.38 37.28 -30.68
N ASP A 105 11.23 37.94 -30.55
CA ASP A 105 11.13 39.38 -30.61
C ASP A 105 11.87 40.03 -29.44
N LEU A 106 11.77 39.43 -28.24
CA LEU A 106 12.48 39.91 -27.05
C LEU A 106 13.99 39.86 -27.23
N PHE A 107 14.53 38.77 -27.75
CA PHE A 107 15.97 38.61 -27.90
C PHE A 107 16.53 39.11 -29.26
N ALA A 108 15.66 39.45 -30.21
CA ALA A 108 16.09 40.11 -31.44
C ALA A 108 16.72 41.50 -31.21
N LYS A 109 16.39 42.12 -30.10
CA LYS A 109 16.89 43.42 -29.64
C LYS A 109 17.62 43.26 -28.31
N PRO A 110 18.45 44.23 -27.93
CA PRO A 110 19.00 44.30 -26.57
C PRO A 110 17.86 44.27 -25.54
N VAL A 111 18.03 43.53 -24.46
CA VAL A 111 17.07 43.49 -23.35
C VAL A 111 17.01 44.84 -22.67
N MET A 112 18.14 45.49 -22.59
CA MET A 112 18.22 46.86 -22.10
C MET A 112 18.13 47.81 -23.29
N PRO A 113 17.10 48.68 -23.33
CA PRO A 113 16.98 49.68 -24.40
C PRO A 113 18.17 50.64 -24.40
N GLU A 114 18.40 51.34 -25.50
CA GLU A 114 19.33 52.46 -25.52
C GLU A 114 18.85 53.51 -24.51
N MET A 115 19.63 53.67 -23.45
CA MET A 115 19.34 54.69 -22.41
C MET A 115 20.35 55.81 -22.57
N THR A 116 19.82 57.03 -22.69
CA THR A 116 20.63 58.24 -22.63
C THR A 116 21.16 58.44 -21.23
N ASP A 117 22.31 59.10 -21.09
CA ASP A 117 22.80 59.46 -19.79
C ASP A 117 21.78 60.33 -19.06
N VAL A 118 21.46 59.97 -17.84
CA VAL A 118 20.51 60.69 -16.98
C VAL A 118 21.25 61.66 -16.14
N HIS A 119 21.05 62.97 -16.43
CA HIS A 119 21.54 64.02 -15.63
C HIS A 119 20.45 64.52 -14.65
N LEU A 120 20.60 64.15 -13.40
CA LEU A 120 19.66 64.59 -12.38
C LEU A 120 19.71 66.08 -12.23
N PRO A 121 18.55 66.79 -12.20
CA PRO A 121 18.49 68.26 -12.11
C PRO A 121 18.96 68.78 -10.75
N LEU A 122 19.14 67.92 -9.79
CA LEU A 122 19.62 68.25 -8.42
C LEU A 122 20.32 67.01 -7.82
N ASN A 123 21.19 67.31 -6.86
CA ASN A 123 21.80 66.33 -5.96
C ASN A 123 20.82 66.03 -4.81
N LEU A 124 20.58 64.74 -4.54
CA LEU A 124 19.72 64.35 -3.45
C LEU A 124 20.54 63.66 -2.37
N ASN A 125 20.30 64.03 -1.12
CA ASN A 125 20.84 63.30 0.02
C ASN A 125 19.74 62.99 1.04
N ILE A 126 19.47 61.72 1.26
CA ILE A 126 18.57 61.28 2.32
C ILE A 126 19.43 60.77 3.48
N GLU A 127 19.60 61.64 4.50
CA GLU A 127 20.48 61.39 5.66
C GLU A 127 20.02 60.10 6.39
N SER A 128 18.71 59.91 6.59
CA SER A 128 18.07 58.70 7.04
C SER A 128 16.56 58.80 6.87
N PHE A 129 15.98 57.77 6.31
CA PHE A 129 14.54 57.55 6.31
C PHE A 129 14.26 56.33 7.17
N ARG A 130 13.55 56.51 8.28
CA ARG A 130 13.16 55.42 9.19
C ARG A 130 11.67 55.22 9.12
N GLY A 131 11.28 53.99 8.70
CA GLY A 131 9.90 53.50 8.73
C GLY A 131 9.69 52.58 9.91
N GLU A 132 8.57 52.68 10.60
CA GLU A 132 8.19 51.83 11.71
C GLU A 132 6.72 51.44 11.57
N GLN A 133 6.40 50.13 11.75
CA GLN A 133 5.02 49.60 11.66
C GLN A 133 4.32 49.95 10.34
N LEU A 134 4.98 49.65 9.22
CA LEU A 134 4.40 49.82 7.89
C LEU A 134 3.63 48.54 7.50
N ARG A 135 2.41 48.71 7.03
CA ARG A 135 1.55 47.58 6.66
C ARG A 135 0.86 47.80 5.32
N ILE A 136 0.95 46.79 4.48
CA ILE A 136 0.18 46.69 3.23
C ILE A 136 -0.74 45.50 3.36
N THR A 137 -2.05 45.70 3.16
CA THR A 137 -3.06 44.66 3.24
C THR A 137 -3.79 44.56 1.90
N GLY A 138 -4.20 43.35 1.53
CA GLY A 138 -4.87 43.01 0.27
C GLY A 138 -4.91 41.52 0.08
N ASP A 139 -4.57 41.04 -1.12
CA ASP A 139 -4.39 39.63 -1.39
C ASP A 139 -3.19 39.04 -0.66
N THR A 140 -2.21 39.86 -0.35
CA THR A 140 -1.04 39.50 0.45
C THR A 140 -0.83 40.54 1.56
N ASP A 141 -0.66 40.09 2.79
CA ASP A 141 -0.38 40.93 3.94
C ASP A 141 1.15 41.06 4.13
N LEU A 142 1.67 42.27 3.94
CA LEU A 142 3.06 42.63 4.24
C LEU A 142 3.10 43.51 5.46
N THR A 143 3.85 43.13 6.47
CA THR A 143 4.09 43.95 7.67
C THR A 143 5.59 44.16 7.82
N VAL A 144 6.03 45.40 7.68
CA VAL A 144 7.40 45.84 7.93
C VAL A 144 7.47 46.43 9.33
N ARG A 145 8.21 45.80 10.20
CA ARG A 145 8.41 46.27 11.59
C ARG A 145 9.28 47.50 11.63
N THR A 146 10.40 47.43 10.93
CA THR A 146 11.34 48.52 10.82
C THR A 146 11.96 48.58 9.43
N MET A 147 12.20 49.79 8.94
CA MET A 147 12.94 50.09 7.71
C MET A 147 13.88 51.23 7.95
N LEU A 148 15.11 51.12 7.49
CA LEU A 148 16.08 52.20 7.47
C LEU A 148 16.64 52.34 6.06
N LEU A 149 16.55 53.55 5.49
CA LEU A 149 17.10 53.90 4.19
C LEU A 149 18.03 55.11 4.32
N LYS A 150 19.23 54.96 3.77
CA LYS A 150 20.19 56.06 3.56
C LYS A 150 20.67 56.00 2.12
N VAL A 151 20.42 57.05 1.37
CA VAL A 151 20.77 57.13 -0.04
C VAL A 151 21.18 58.53 -0.42
N SER A 152 22.18 58.63 -1.27
CA SER A 152 22.62 59.92 -1.84
C SER A 152 22.80 59.80 -3.35
N SER A 153 22.60 60.88 -4.05
CA SER A 153 22.87 61.06 -5.45
C SER A 153 23.53 62.34 -5.72
N ILE A 154 24.78 62.31 -6.16
CA ILE A 154 25.58 63.49 -6.43
C ILE A 154 26.13 63.36 -7.85
N ASP A 155 25.82 64.38 -8.69
CA ASP A 155 26.25 64.43 -10.10
C ASP A 155 25.99 63.09 -10.84
N GLY A 156 24.84 62.51 -10.63
CA GLY A 156 24.46 61.26 -11.25
C GLY A 156 25.05 59.99 -10.61
N ASN A 157 25.90 60.10 -9.61
CA ASN A 157 26.43 59.01 -8.83
C ASN A 157 25.47 58.71 -7.66
N MET A 158 24.77 57.63 -7.75
CA MET A 158 23.86 57.12 -6.71
C MET A 158 24.62 56.20 -5.75
N LYS A 159 24.43 56.42 -4.45
CA LYS A 159 24.99 55.60 -3.41
C LYS A 159 23.89 55.22 -2.41
N LEU A 160 23.59 53.96 -2.35
CA LEU A 160 22.77 53.35 -1.31
C LEU A 160 23.70 52.93 -0.16
N ASP A 161 23.81 53.77 0.85
CA ASP A 161 24.65 53.47 2.02
C ASP A 161 24.06 52.32 2.85
N THR A 162 22.73 52.35 3.01
CA THR A 162 22.03 51.34 3.81
C THR A 162 20.56 51.28 3.40
N LEU A 163 20.11 50.08 3.11
CA LEU A 163 18.71 49.69 3.19
C LEU A 163 18.66 48.52 4.17
N ASP A 164 17.95 48.69 5.29
CA ASP A 164 17.75 47.64 6.29
C ASP A 164 16.24 47.49 6.56
N ILE A 165 15.68 46.39 6.21
CA ILE A 165 14.23 46.09 6.34
C ILE A 165 14.07 44.87 7.22
N ASP A 166 13.23 44.97 8.24
CA ASP A 166 12.77 43.89 9.05
C ASP A 166 11.24 43.74 8.89
N ALA A 167 10.83 42.68 8.18
CA ALA A 167 9.44 42.39 7.87
C ALA A 167 9.00 41.03 8.44
N ASN A 168 7.71 40.76 8.40
CA ASN A 168 7.18 39.46 8.81
C ASN A 168 7.65 38.30 7.88
N GLN A 169 7.88 38.60 6.59
CA GLN A 169 8.38 37.64 5.61
C GLN A 169 9.89 37.40 5.67
N GLY A 170 10.62 38.25 6.41
CA GLY A 170 12.08 38.15 6.56
C GLY A 170 12.78 39.49 6.70
N THR A 171 14.10 39.43 6.58
CA THR A 171 14.95 40.64 6.67
C THR A 171 15.67 40.88 5.36
N VAL A 172 15.89 42.15 5.00
CA VAL A 172 16.68 42.55 3.83
C VAL A 172 17.66 43.62 4.24
N LYS A 173 18.93 43.39 3.89
CA LYS A 173 19.97 44.42 4.02
C LYS A 173 20.64 44.62 2.68
N ALA A 174 20.63 45.85 2.18
CA ALA A 174 21.25 46.16 0.90
C ALA A 174 22.12 47.45 1.00
N SER A 175 23.14 47.42 0.19
CA SER A 175 24.00 48.60 -0.05
C SER A 175 24.57 48.57 -1.46
N GLY A 176 24.99 49.66 -1.99
CA GLY A 176 25.60 49.67 -3.31
C GLY A 176 25.75 51.07 -3.93
N THR A 177 26.29 51.06 -5.13
CA THR A 177 26.48 52.23 -5.95
C THR A 177 25.98 52.03 -7.36
N ALA A 178 25.49 53.07 -8.00
CA ALA A 178 25.14 53.09 -9.42
C ALA A 178 25.43 54.47 -10.01
N GLN A 179 25.92 54.51 -11.23
CA GLN A 179 26.09 55.75 -11.98
C GLN A 179 25.17 55.72 -13.20
N LEU A 180 24.42 56.79 -13.41
CA LEU A 180 23.44 56.90 -14.48
C LEU A 180 24.01 57.51 -15.76
N ALA A 181 25.31 57.38 -16.00
CA ALA A 181 26.03 57.94 -17.12
C ALA A 181 27.16 56.98 -17.55
N ASN A 182 27.74 57.22 -18.70
CA ASN A 182 28.80 56.42 -19.33
C ASN A 182 28.31 54.96 -19.55
N ASN A 183 28.99 54.00 -18.98
CA ASN A 183 28.64 52.57 -19.09
C ASN A 183 27.64 52.08 -18.04
N TRP A 184 27.07 52.96 -17.24
CA TRP A 184 26.16 52.67 -16.13
C TRP A 184 26.72 51.60 -15.18
N PRO A 185 27.86 51.93 -14.53
CA PRO A 185 28.43 51.00 -13.55
C PRO A 185 27.51 50.81 -12.35
N VAL A 186 27.43 49.59 -11.88
CA VAL A 186 26.62 49.19 -10.70
C VAL A 186 27.46 48.27 -9.83
N ASP A 187 27.31 48.40 -8.51
CA ASP A 187 27.81 47.46 -7.52
C ASP A 187 26.80 47.41 -6.37
N ILE A 188 26.03 46.37 -6.32
CA ILE A 188 24.94 46.19 -5.36
C ILE A 188 25.15 44.89 -4.59
N THR A 189 25.05 44.98 -3.28
CA THR A 189 25.06 43.79 -2.39
C THR A 189 23.77 43.78 -1.59
N LEU A 190 23.10 42.59 -1.59
CA LEU A 190 21.90 42.35 -0.81
C LEU A 190 22.07 41.09 0.01
N ASN A 191 21.71 41.17 1.28
CA ASN A 191 21.59 40.03 2.17
C ASN A 191 20.16 39.96 2.70
N SER A 192 19.56 38.78 2.63
CA SER A 192 18.19 38.56 3.10
C SER A 192 18.13 37.25 3.88
N THR A 193 17.20 37.20 4.83
CA THR A 193 16.84 35.96 5.50
C THR A 193 15.32 35.81 5.42
N LEU A 194 14.86 34.75 4.81
CA LEU A 194 13.42 34.49 4.61
C LEU A 194 12.78 33.93 5.87
N ASN A 195 11.53 34.27 6.10
CA ASN A 195 10.67 33.75 7.15
C ASN A 195 9.31 33.35 6.58
N ILE A 196 9.34 32.63 5.47
CA ILE A 196 8.16 32.17 4.71
C ILE A 196 8.33 30.65 4.47
N ASP A 197 7.34 29.86 4.84
CA ASP A 197 7.35 28.43 4.54
C ASP A 197 7.21 28.20 3.02
N PRO A 198 7.93 27.22 2.43
CA PRO A 198 8.88 26.29 3.03
C PRO A 198 10.34 26.78 3.12
N LEU A 199 10.61 28.06 2.83
CA LEU A 199 11.94 28.66 2.77
C LEU A 199 12.36 29.37 4.07
N LYS A 200 11.72 29.07 5.17
CA LYS A 200 12.03 29.65 6.46
C LYS A 200 13.46 29.39 6.90
N GLY A 201 14.19 30.47 7.17
CA GLY A 201 15.60 30.39 7.53
C GLY A 201 16.57 30.42 6.35
N GLU A 202 16.07 30.49 5.10
CA GLU A 202 16.90 30.61 3.90
C GLU A 202 17.60 31.97 3.92
N LYS A 203 18.92 31.97 3.76
CA LYS A 203 19.77 33.15 3.65
C LYS A 203 20.13 33.37 2.19
N ILE A 204 19.82 34.54 1.68
CA ILE A 204 20.09 34.94 0.31
C ILE A 204 21.18 36.00 0.35
N LYS A 205 22.27 35.74 -0.37
CA LYS A 205 23.30 36.76 -0.64
C LYS A 205 23.30 37.00 -2.14
N LEU A 206 22.92 38.24 -2.53
CA LEU A 206 22.95 38.69 -3.92
C LEU A 206 24.06 39.73 -4.06
N LYS A 207 24.90 39.53 -5.08
CA LYS A 207 25.88 40.53 -5.52
C LYS A 207 25.69 40.79 -6.99
N VAL A 208 25.51 42.06 -7.36
CA VAL A 208 25.42 42.51 -8.73
C VAL A 208 26.54 43.53 -8.94
N GLY A 209 27.41 43.28 -9.89
CA GLY A 209 28.51 44.18 -10.20
C GLY A 209 28.79 44.29 -11.68
N GLY A 210 29.49 45.32 -12.10
CA GLY A 210 29.82 45.54 -13.51
C GLY A 210 29.23 46.80 -14.09
N ALA A 211 28.91 46.75 -15.37
CA ALA A 211 28.33 47.87 -16.10
C ALA A 211 27.12 47.43 -16.94
N LEU A 212 26.00 48.07 -16.76
CA LEU A 212 24.75 47.71 -17.43
C LEU A 212 24.85 47.79 -18.96
N ARG A 213 25.65 48.72 -19.49
CA ARG A 213 25.88 48.84 -20.94
C ARG A 213 26.96 47.91 -21.50
N GLU A 214 27.74 47.26 -20.63
CA GLU A 214 28.79 46.34 -21.05
C GLU A 214 28.53 44.96 -20.49
N GLN A 215 29.18 44.60 -19.43
CA GLN A 215 29.07 43.32 -18.78
C GLN A 215 28.60 43.44 -17.36
N LEU A 216 27.56 42.68 -17.04
CA LEU A 216 27.01 42.55 -15.72
C LEU A 216 27.36 41.19 -15.13
N GLU A 217 27.79 41.17 -13.89
CA GLU A 217 28.04 39.96 -13.11
C GLU A 217 27.02 39.88 -11.97
N VAL A 218 26.35 38.72 -11.89
CA VAL A 218 25.36 38.45 -10.86
C VAL A 218 25.76 37.18 -10.10
N GLY A 219 25.92 37.31 -8.80
CA GLY A 219 26.17 36.21 -7.89
C GLY A 219 25.00 36.06 -6.88
N VAL A 220 24.43 34.87 -6.78
CA VAL A 220 23.41 34.51 -5.78
C VAL A 220 23.90 33.30 -4.99
N ASN A 221 23.94 33.42 -3.68
CA ASN A 221 24.20 32.31 -2.79
C ASN A 221 23.02 32.14 -1.85
N LEU A 222 22.41 30.95 -1.92
CA LEU A 222 21.37 30.49 -1.04
C LEU A 222 21.99 29.58 -0.01
N SER A 223 21.65 29.71 1.26
CA SER A 223 22.12 28.84 2.33
C SER A 223 21.07 28.71 3.43
N GLY A 224 20.64 27.49 3.70
CA GLY A 224 19.60 27.17 4.65
C GLY A 224 18.89 25.90 4.22
N PRO A 225 17.57 25.91 4.04
CA PRO A 225 16.83 24.82 3.41
C PRO A 225 17.37 24.41 2.03
N MET A 226 17.86 25.41 1.26
CA MET A 226 18.57 25.17 0.00
C MET A 226 20.03 25.58 0.13
N ASP A 227 20.91 24.85 -0.57
CA ASP A 227 22.31 25.21 -0.71
C ASP A 227 22.64 25.34 -2.20
N VAL A 228 22.52 26.55 -2.74
CA VAL A 228 22.69 26.86 -4.16
C VAL A 228 23.56 28.10 -4.36
N ALA A 229 24.56 27.94 -5.18
CA ALA A 229 25.34 29.08 -5.66
C ALA A 229 25.10 29.27 -7.16
N LEU A 230 24.67 30.45 -7.55
CA LEU A 230 24.46 30.88 -8.93
C LEU A 230 25.46 32.02 -9.26
N ARG A 231 26.13 31.89 -10.40
CA ARG A 231 26.95 32.93 -10.99
C ARG A 231 26.53 33.16 -12.44
N ALA A 232 26.22 34.37 -12.78
CA ALA A 232 25.84 34.76 -14.13
C ALA A 232 26.67 35.94 -14.62
N GLN A 233 27.10 35.86 -15.86
CA GLN A 233 27.68 37.00 -16.59
C GLN A 233 26.83 37.25 -17.81
N THR A 234 26.41 38.48 -18.02
CA THR A 234 25.51 38.80 -19.13
C THR A 234 25.82 40.17 -19.71
N ARG A 235 25.40 40.42 -20.96
CA ARG A 235 25.49 41.71 -21.63
C ARG A 235 24.11 42.12 -22.08
N LEU A 236 23.47 42.95 -21.26
CA LEU A 236 22.09 43.40 -21.46
C LEU A 236 21.89 44.30 -22.68
N ALA A 237 22.94 45.03 -23.05
CA ALA A 237 22.94 45.92 -24.21
C ALA A 237 23.22 45.22 -25.56
N GLU A 238 23.48 43.93 -25.57
CA GLU A 238 23.64 43.16 -26.80
C GLU A 238 22.37 42.39 -27.14
N ALA A 239 22.01 42.39 -28.42
CA ALA A 239 20.95 41.51 -28.91
C ALA A 239 21.28 40.04 -28.69
N GLY A 240 20.28 39.25 -28.44
CA GLY A 240 20.40 37.81 -28.17
C GLY A 240 20.77 37.49 -26.72
N LEU A 241 20.91 38.45 -25.86
CA LEU A 241 21.26 38.34 -24.41
C LEU A 241 22.39 37.31 -24.22
N PRO A 242 23.66 37.69 -24.45
CA PRO A 242 24.78 36.83 -24.10
C PRO A 242 24.76 36.50 -22.61
N LEU A 243 24.81 35.22 -22.28
CA LEU A 243 24.70 34.74 -20.91
C LEU A 243 25.65 33.56 -20.66
N ASN A 244 26.49 33.70 -19.63
CA ASN A 244 27.18 32.56 -19.04
C ASN A 244 26.63 32.38 -17.62
N LEU A 245 25.93 31.29 -17.43
CA LEU A 245 25.30 30.93 -16.14
C LEU A 245 25.92 29.66 -15.61
N GLU A 246 26.31 29.68 -14.35
CA GLU A 246 26.75 28.51 -13.61
C GLU A 246 25.94 28.40 -12.32
N VAL A 247 25.31 27.22 -12.12
CA VAL A 247 24.59 26.89 -10.89
C VAL A 247 25.25 25.66 -10.28
N VAL A 248 25.61 25.76 -9.02
CA VAL A 248 26.21 24.69 -8.23
C VAL A 248 25.43 24.53 -6.94
N SER A 249 25.16 23.29 -6.59
CA SER A 249 24.57 22.93 -5.30
C SER A 249 25.17 21.64 -4.79
N GLN A 250 25.53 21.58 -3.52
CA GLN A 250 25.98 20.34 -2.90
C GLN A 250 24.81 19.41 -2.64
N ARG A 251 23.68 20.00 -2.24
CA ARG A 251 22.49 19.23 -1.90
C ARG A 251 21.21 20.06 -2.03
N ILE A 252 20.23 19.51 -2.73
CA ILE A 252 18.85 20.00 -2.76
C ILE A 252 17.95 18.85 -2.36
N ALA A 253 17.16 19.02 -1.30
CA ALA A 253 16.19 18.03 -0.84
C ALA A 253 14.76 18.52 -1.10
N TRP A 254 13.86 17.60 -1.43
CA TRP A 254 12.44 17.91 -1.60
C TRP A 254 11.58 16.91 -0.83
N PRO A 255 10.56 17.32 -0.08
CA PRO A 255 10.30 18.72 0.25
C PRO A 255 11.46 19.37 1.02
N LEU A 256 11.53 20.69 1.00
CA LEU A 256 12.62 21.45 1.63
C LEU A 256 12.62 21.33 3.15
N THR A 257 11.47 20.97 3.73
CA THR A 257 11.26 20.76 5.17
C THR A 257 10.47 19.46 5.37
N GLY A 258 10.79 18.70 6.42
CA GLY A 258 10.17 17.42 6.72
C GLY A 258 10.94 16.22 6.15
N ASP A 259 10.26 15.08 6.00
CA ASP A 259 10.88 13.85 5.49
C ASP A 259 11.22 14.00 4.01
N THR A 260 12.48 13.78 3.69
CA THR A 260 12.99 13.92 2.32
C THR A 260 12.44 12.80 1.42
N GLN A 261 11.65 13.17 0.42
CA GLN A 261 11.15 12.26 -0.61
C GLN A 261 12.14 12.14 -1.78
N PHE A 262 12.79 13.23 -2.11
CA PHE A 262 13.74 13.33 -3.22
C PHE A 262 14.94 14.19 -2.85
N GLN A 263 16.13 13.77 -3.28
CA GLN A 263 17.38 14.53 -3.06
C GLN A 263 18.23 14.54 -4.33
N ALA A 264 18.74 15.72 -4.66
CA ALA A 264 19.75 15.91 -5.70
C ALA A 264 21.07 16.36 -5.03
N ASP A 265 22.13 15.63 -5.31
CA ASP A 265 23.47 15.90 -4.79
C ASP A 265 24.41 16.35 -5.94
N ASP A 266 25.41 17.16 -5.63
CA ASP A 266 26.46 17.59 -6.55
C ASP A 266 25.92 18.16 -7.88
N LEU A 267 24.86 18.97 -7.79
CA LEU A 267 24.30 19.64 -8.97
C LEU A 267 25.31 20.62 -9.54
N LYS A 268 25.60 20.47 -10.81
CA LYS A 268 26.35 21.43 -11.63
C LYS A 268 25.60 21.67 -12.91
N LEU A 269 25.18 22.90 -13.15
CA LEU A 269 24.52 23.34 -14.37
C LEU A 269 25.31 24.49 -14.98
N LYS A 270 25.57 24.44 -16.26
CA LYS A 270 26.25 25.47 -17.00
C LYS A 270 25.51 25.77 -18.29
N LEU A 271 25.19 27.04 -18.50
CA LEU A 271 24.65 27.58 -19.74
C LEU A 271 25.62 28.60 -20.31
N SER A 272 25.92 28.51 -21.57
CA SER A 272 26.87 29.45 -22.24
C SER A 272 26.41 29.77 -23.66
N GLY A 273 26.52 31.04 -24.03
CA GLY A 273 26.19 31.53 -25.35
C GLY A 273 25.23 32.70 -25.32
N LYS A 274 24.49 32.90 -26.40
CA LYS A 274 23.39 33.85 -26.51
C LYS A 274 22.07 33.06 -26.38
N MET A 275 21.03 33.71 -25.88
CA MET A 275 19.70 33.04 -25.82
C MET A 275 19.17 32.65 -27.21
N THR A 276 19.76 33.22 -28.27
CA THR A 276 19.49 32.83 -29.67
C THR A 276 20.36 31.66 -30.14
N ASP A 277 21.42 31.27 -29.41
CA ASP A 277 22.27 30.13 -29.65
C ASP A 277 23.12 29.81 -28.41
N TYR A 278 22.63 28.86 -27.59
CA TYR A 278 23.26 28.52 -26.31
C TYR A 278 23.52 27.01 -26.21
N THR A 279 24.46 26.69 -25.35
CA THR A 279 24.74 25.33 -24.90
C THR A 279 24.39 25.22 -23.41
N LEU A 280 23.80 24.09 -23.05
CA LEU A 280 23.44 23.75 -21.67
C LEU A 280 24.05 22.41 -21.32
N SER A 281 24.75 22.35 -20.19
CA SER A 281 25.20 21.09 -19.60
C SER A 281 24.78 21.00 -18.13
N MET A 282 24.43 19.79 -17.70
CA MET A 282 24.06 19.55 -16.32
C MET A 282 24.57 18.19 -15.86
N ARG A 283 24.96 18.12 -14.61
CA ARG A 283 25.26 16.87 -13.93
C ARG A 283 24.75 16.93 -12.48
N THR A 284 24.11 15.85 -12.03
CA THR A 284 23.67 15.69 -10.65
C THR A 284 23.52 14.22 -10.30
N ALA A 285 23.67 13.88 -9.03
CA ALA A 285 23.29 12.59 -8.49
C ALA A 285 21.94 12.72 -7.78
N VAL A 286 21.01 11.81 -8.02
CA VAL A 286 19.67 11.83 -7.43
C VAL A 286 19.39 10.54 -6.69
N LYS A 287 18.61 10.62 -5.62
CA LYS A 287 18.07 9.50 -4.85
C LYS A 287 16.76 9.91 -4.19
N GLY A 288 15.92 8.95 -3.88
CA GLY A 288 14.63 9.21 -3.22
C GLY A 288 14.10 7.98 -2.52
N GLN A 289 12.94 8.13 -1.88
CA GLN A 289 12.32 7.03 -1.13
C GLN A 289 11.95 5.87 -2.05
N ASP A 290 11.39 6.15 -3.23
CA ASP A 290 11.00 5.17 -4.25
C ASP A 290 11.80 5.34 -5.56
N ILE A 291 12.94 6.04 -5.49
CA ILE A 291 13.80 6.32 -6.63
C ILE A 291 15.18 5.72 -6.36
N PRO A 292 15.64 4.75 -7.17
CA PRO A 292 16.97 4.19 -7.03
C PRO A 292 18.02 5.28 -7.27
N PRO A 293 19.18 5.19 -6.61
CA PRO A 293 20.27 6.12 -6.83
C PRO A 293 20.64 6.21 -8.31
N ALA A 294 20.68 7.41 -8.85
CA ALA A 294 20.96 7.66 -10.25
C ALA A 294 21.90 8.85 -10.44
N THR A 295 22.71 8.83 -11.48
CA THR A 295 23.46 9.98 -11.94
C THR A 295 22.85 10.48 -13.24
N ILE A 296 22.50 11.76 -13.27
CA ILE A 296 21.91 12.41 -14.43
C ILE A 296 22.96 13.33 -15.05
N THR A 297 23.17 13.18 -16.37
CA THR A 297 23.99 14.09 -17.17
C THR A 297 23.21 14.55 -18.38
N LEU A 298 23.27 15.83 -18.67
CA LEU A 298 22.59 16.47 -19.79
C LEU A 298 23.58 17.31 -20.60
N ASP A 299 23.56 17.14 -21.90
CA ASP A 299 24.14 18.05 -22.88
C ASP A 299 23.05 18.44 -23.88
N ALA A 300 22.88 19.75 -24.05
CA ALA A 300 21.84 20.31 -24.90
C ALA A 300 22.31 21.58 -25.60
N LYS A 301 21.68 21.88 -26.73
CA LYS A 301 21.84 23.11 -27.48
C LYS A 301 20.46 23.70 -27.77
N GLY A 302 20.35 25.00 -27.69
CA GLY A 302 19.05 25.62 -27.89
C GLY A 302 19.13 27.05 -28.38
N ASN A 303 17.99 27.58 -28.67
CA ASN A 303 17.75 28.97 -29.00
C ASN A 303 16.41 29.42 -28.37
N GLU A 304 15.97 30.62 -28.72
CA GLU A 304 14.74 31.22 -28.19
C GLU A 304 13.45 30.45 -28.53
N ARG A 305 13.50 29.44 -29.43
CA ARG A 305 12.32 28.72 -29.92
C ARG A 305 12.33 27.23 -29.61
N GLN A 306 13.54 26.67 -29.40
CA GLN A 306 13.69 25.24 -29.22
C GLN A 306 14.94 24.89 -28.43
N ILE A 307 14.94 23.69 -27.87
CA ILE A 307 16.12 23.05 -27.30
C ILE A 307 16.25 21.63 -27.85
N ASN A 308 17.47 21.33 -28.29
CA ASN A 308 17.86 19.99 -28.69
C ASN A 308 18.65 19.33 -27.54
N LEU A 309 18.09 18.31 -26.93
CA LEU A 309 18.80 17.47 -25.98
C LEU A 309 19.66 16.50 -26.78
N ASP A 310 20.92 16.85 -26.96
CA ASP A 310 21.86 16.01 -27.70
C ASP A 310 22.09 14.67 -26.99
N LYS A 311 22.12 14.74 -25.64
CA LYS A 311 22.25 13.57 -24.78
C LYS A 311 21.82 13.88 -23.35
N LEU A 312 20.74 13.25 -22.91
CA LEU A 312 20.39 13.14 -21.50
C LEU A 312 20.63 11.69 -21.08
N THR A 313 21.52 11.47 -20.13
CA THR A 313 21.84 10.13 -19.62
C THR A 313 21.45 10.02 -18.15
N VAL A 314 20.72 8.96 -17.82
CA VAL A 314 20.43 8.55 -16.45
C VAL A 314 21.14 7.22 -16.22
N ALA A 315 22.19 7.23 -15.42
CA ALA A 315 22.89 6.02 -14.99
C ALA A 315 22.29 5.55 -13.65
N ALA A 316 21.54 4.45 -13.71
CA ALA A 316 20.87 3.84 -12.58
C ALA A 316 20.73 2.34 -12.80
N LEU A 317 20.47 1.57 -11.74
CA LEU A 317 20.17 0.13 -11.84
C LEU A 317 21.25 -0.63 -12.63
N GLU A 318 22.51 -0.30 -12.41
CA GLU A 318 23.69 -0.87 -13.10
C GLU A 318 23.72 -0.65 -14.63
N GLY A 319 22.73 0.08 -15.17
CA GLY A 319 22.59 0.37 -16.59
C GLY A 319 22.52 1.85 -16.88
N LYS A 320 22.12 2.18 -18.10
CA LYS A 320 21.99 3.54 -18.61
C LYS A 320 20.70 3.72 -19.38
N THR A 321 20.02 4.82 -19.11
CA THR A 321 18.93 5.33 -19.94
C THR A 321 19.40 6.58 -20.66
N GLU A 322 19.31 6.60 -21.98
CA GLU A 322 19.69 7.73 -22.81
C GLU A 322 18.45 8.31 -23.49
N LEU A 323 18.27 9.61 -23.39
CA LEU A 323 17.22 10.36 -24.09
C LEU A 323 17.86 11.37 -25.03
N LYS A 324 17.44 11.33 -26.29
CA LYS A 324 17.67 12.37 -27.28
C LYS A 324 16.32 12.98 -27.66
N ALA A 325 16.20 14.28 -27.60
CA ALA A 325 14.92 14.92 -27.86
C ALA A 325 15.11 16.34 -28.41
N LEU A 326 14.19 16.71 -29.27
CA LEU A 326 13.98 18.10 -29.67
C LEU A 326 12.66 18.56 -29.03
N VAL A 327 12.73 19.63 -28.25
CA VAL A 327 11.57 20.31 -27.67
C VAL A 327 11.51 21.70 -28.28
N ASP A 328 10.37 22.06 -28.84
CA ASP A 328 10.11 23.38 -29.39
C ASP A 328 8.86 24.01 -28.77
N TRP A 329 8.85 25.32 -28.74
CA TRP A 329 7.73 26.13 -28.23
C TRP A 329 7.36 27.26 -29.19
N GLN A 330 7.45 26.97 -30.49
CA GLN A 330 7.12 27.95 -31.54
C GLN A 330 5.62 28.27 -31.55
N GLN A 331 4.77 27.29 -31.32
CA GLN A 331 3.32 27.48 -31.17
C GLN A 331 2.83 26.95 -29.82
N ALA A 332 2.77 25.64 -29.71
CA ALA A 332 2.63 24.91 -28.45
C ALA A 332 3.97 24.35 -28.05
N ILE A 333 4.18 23.99 -26.79
CA ILE A 333 5.35 23.18 -26.43
C ILE A 333 5.16 21.81 -27.08
N SER A 334 6.05 21.48 -28.00
CA SER A 334 6.03 20.19 -28.64
C SER A 334 7.37 19.46 -28.49
N TRP A 335 7.33 18.14 -28.50
CA TRP A 335 8.55 17.35 -28.41
C TRP A 335 8.57 16.18 -29.40
N ARG A 336 9.77 15.77 -29.73
CA ARG A 336 10.08 14.56 -30.46
C ARG A 336 11.34 13.97 -29.87
N GLY A 337 11.28 12.73 -29.40
CA GLY A 337 12.40 12.12 -28.70
C GLY A 337 12.51 10.62 -28.88
N GLU A 338 13.70 10.13 -28.59
CA GLU A 338 14.04 8.71 -28.54
C GLU A 338 14.70 8.41 -27.19
N LEU A 339 14.07 7.52 -26.45
CA LEU A 339 14.58 6.98 -25.19
C LEU A 339 15.17 5.59 -25.45
N THR A 340 16.40 5.37 -24.99
CA THR A 340 17.08 4.08 -25.10
C THR A 340 17.46 3.57 -23.72
N LEU A 341 17.09 2.34 -23.41
CA LEU A 341 17.47 1.63 -22.20
C LEU A 341 18.60 0.64 -22.54
N ASN A 342 19.68 0.69 -21.78
CA ASN A 342 20.83 -0.17 -21.95
C ASN A 342 21.21 -0.85 -20.64
N GLY A 343 21.00 -2.16 -20.56
CA GLY A 343 21.46 -3.00 -19.47
C GLY A 343 20.87 -2.67 -18.11
N ILE A 344 19.63 -2.18 -18.05
CA ILE A 344 18.92 -1.89 -16.79
C ILE A 344 18.74 -3.17 -16.01
N ASN A 345 19.31 -3.25 -14.81
CA ASN A 345 19.27 -4.42 -13.93
C ASN A 345 18.49 -4.09 -12.66
N THR A 346 17.30 -4.70 -12.49
CA THR A 346 16.43 -4.45 -11.37
C THR A 346 16.66 -5.39 -10.18
N ALA A 347 17.64 -6.30 -10.25
CA ALA A 347 17.80 -7.37 -9.27
C ALA A 347 18.01 -6.90 -7.81
N LYS A 348 18.59 -5.70 -7.62
CA LYS A 348 18.81 -5.12 -6.29
C LYS A 348 17.55 -4.50 -5.72
N GLU A 349 16.74 -3.87 -6.56
CA GLU A 349 15.53 -3.13 -6.13
C GLU A 349 14.31 -4.06 -6.05
N ILE A 350 14.24 -5.06 -6.93
CA ILE A 350 13.15 -6.03 -7.01
C ILE A 350 13.74 -7.45 -7.03
N PRO A 351 14.22 -7.96 -5.88
CA PRO A 351 14.90 -9.26 -5.81
C PRO A 351 14.03 -10.44 -6.24
N ASP A 352 12.73 -10.37 -6.00
CA ASP A 352 11.76 -11.43 -6.36
C ASP A 352 11.52 -11.51 -7.87
N TRP A 353 11.75 -10.40 -8.60
CA TRP A 353 11.59 -10.29 -10.04
C TRP A 353 12.82 -9.65 -10.70
N PRO A 354 14.00 -10.28 -10.62
CA PRO A 354 15.20 -9.75 -11.23
C PRO A 354 15.05 -9.68 -12.75
N ALA A 355 15.32 -8.51 -13.31
CA ALA A 355 15.24 -8.27 -14.74
C ALA A 355 16.51 -7.58 -15.25
N LYS A 356 16.91 -7.93 -16.48
CA LYS A 356 17.89 -7.18 -17.27
C LYS A 356 17.23 -6.75 -18.57
N LEU A 357 17.11 -5.45 -18.74
CA LEU A 357 16.28 -4.86 -19.79
C LEU A 357 17.06 -3.93 -20.69
N ASN A 358 16.76 -4.03 -21.99
CA ASN A 358 17.16 -3.08 -23.02
C ASN A 358 15.89 -2.62 -23.75
N GLY A 359 15.90 -1.41 -24.27
CA GLY A 359 14.72 -0.95 -24.99
C GLY A 359 14.94 0.34 -25.75
N VAL A 360 13.98 0.61 -26.63
CA VAL A 360 13.89 1.86 -27.38
C VAL A 360 12.42 2.30 -27.35
N MET A 361 12.22 3.57 -27.06
CA MET A 361 10.90 4.22 -27.14
C MET A 361 11.04 5.52 -27.93
N LYS A 362 10.31 5.65 -29.02
CA LYS A 362 10.16 6.93 -29.71
C LYS A 362 8.89 7.59 -29.26
N THR A 363 8.96 8.87 -29.02
CA THR A 363 7.80 9.66 -28.58
C THR A 363 7.75 11.00 -29.30
N LYS A 364 6.55 11.48 -29.54
CA LYS A 364 6.28 12.84 -29.97
C LYS A 364 4.99 13.31 -29.30
N GLY A 365 4.90 14.61 -29.05
CA GLY A 365 3.72 15.14 -28.38
C GLY A 365 3.71 16.64 -28.33
N SER A 366 2.68 17.17 -27.67
CA SER A 366 2.51 18.61 -27.45
C SER A 366 1.86 18.87 -26.10
N LEU A 367 2.16 20.04 -25.55
CA LEU A 367 1.59 20.59 -24.31
C LEU A 367 1.13 22.02 -24.57
N TYR A 368 -0.12 22.33 -24.28
CA TYR A 368 -0.70 23.66 -24.38
C TYR A 368 -1.85 23.84 -23.39
N GLY A 369 -1.93 24.98 -22.71
CA GLY A 369 -3.02 25.28 -21.77
C GLY A 369 -3.16 24.26 -20.64
N GLY A 370 -2.08 23.61 -20.21
CA GLY A 370 -2.11 22.56 -19.20
C GLY A 370 -2.54 21.18 -19.74
N THR A 371 -2.94 21.08 -21.01
CA THR A 371 -3.29 19.80 -21.65
C THR A 371 -2.15 19.27 -22.52
N TRP A 372 -1.90 17.98 -22.48
CA TRP A 372 -0.88 17.32 -23.30
C TRP A 372 -1.48 16.19 -24.14
N GLN A 373 -0.84 15.93 -25.26
CA GLN A 373 -1.05 14.73 -26.06
C GLN A 373 0.27 14.11 -26.46
N MET A 374 0.32 12.79 -26.49
CA MET A 374 1.54 12.02 -26.77
C MET A 374 1.23 10.88 -27.72
N ASP A 375 2.15 10.66 -28.67
CA ASP A 375 2.16 9.52 -29.58
C ASP A 375 3.50 8.78 -29.37
N VAL A 376 3.43 7.47 -29.17
CA VAL A 376 4.59 6.57 -29.06
C VAL A 376 4.55 5.64 -30.28
N PRO A 377 5.13 6.07 -31.43
CA PRO A 377 5.11 5.29 -32.66
C PRO A 377 5.97 4.05 -32.63
N GLU A 378 6.87 3.94 -31.67
CA GLU A 378 7.73 2.77 -31.50
C GLU A 378 8.03 2.58 -30.00
N LEU A 379 7.64 1.44 -29.47
CA LEU A 379 8.02 0.94 -28.18
C LEU A 379 8.60 -0.47 -28.37
N LYS A 380 9.85 -0.67 -27.99
CA LYS A 380 10.52 -1.98 -27.97
C LYS A 380 11.24 -2.14 -26.66
N LEU A 381 10.92 -3.19 -25.92
CA LEU A 381 11.60 -3.59 -24.71
C LEU A 381 11.99 -5.05 -24.86
N THR A 382 13.26 -5.36 -24.64
CA THR A 382 13.80 -6.71 -24.71
C THR A 382 14.69 -6.98 -23.50
N GLY A 383 14.88 -8.23 -23.20
CA GLY A 383 15.78 -8.64 -22.11
C GLY A 383 15.36 -9.95 -21.49
N ASN A 384 15.64 -10.08 -20.22
CA ASN A 384 15.28 -11.27 -19.44
C ASN A 384 14.68 -10.87 -18.11
N VAL A 385 13.64 -11.60 -17.70
CA VAL A 385 13.02 -11.54 -16.37
C VAL A 385 13.06 -12.95 -15.79
N LYS A 386 13.70 -13.15 -14.64
CA LYS A 386 13.89 -14.48 -14.02
C LYS A 386 14.38 -15.53 -15.02
N GLN A 387 15.37 -15.21 -15.83
CA GLN A 387 15.92 -16.08 -16.89
C GLN A 387 15.01 -16.29 -18.11
N ASN A 388 13.76 -15.84 -18.10
CA ASN A 388 12.88 -15.88 -19.26
C ASN A 388 13.10 -14.65 -20.14
N SER A 389 13.14 -14.86 -21.45
CA SER A 389 13.21 -13.75 -22.40
C SER A 389 11.95 -12.90 -22.32
N VAL A 390 12.10 -11.59 -22.27
CA VAL A 390 10.99 -10.64 -22.36
C VAL A 390 11.08 -9.85 -23.64
N ASN A 391 9.96 -9.65 -24.30
CA ASN A 391 9.84 -8.83 -25.49
C ASN A 391 8.51 -8.06 -25.40
N VAL A 392 8.60 -6.74 -25.41
CA VAL A 392 7.43 -5.86 -25.51
C VAL A 392 7.62 -4.97 -26.72
N ASN A 393 6.67 -4.95 -27.62
CA ASN A 393 6.69 -4.06 -28.74
C ASN A 393 5.28 -3.56 -29.09
N GLY A 394 5.21 -2.35 -29.59
CA GLY A 394 3.93 -1.78 -29.95
C GLY A 394 3.94 -0.28 -30.15
N THR A 395 2.74 0.23 -30.24
CA THR A 395 2.45 1.65 -30.43
C THR A 395 1.33 2.06 -29.49
N LEU A 396 1.38 3.28 -28.98
CA LEU A 396 0.33 3.83 -28.15
C LEU A 396 0.23 5.35 -28.30
N LYS A 397 -0.95 5.89 -28.03
CA LYS A 397 -1.21 7.33 -28.01
C LYS A 397 -2.00 7.65 -26.75
N GLY A 398 -1.71 8.78 -26.14
CA GLY A 398 -2.38 9.20 -24.92
C GLY A 398 -2.49 10.70 -24.78
N ASN A 399 -3.32 11.16 -23.85
CA ASN A 399 -3.47 12.57 -23.53
C ASN A 399 -3.70 12.82 -22.03
N SER A 400 -3.71 14.07 -21.64
CA SER A 400 -3.87 14.54 -20.25
C SER A 400 -5.17 14.10 -19.59
N TYR A 401 -6.18 13.69 -20.37
CA TYR A 401 -7.46 13.17 -19.86
C TYR A 401 -7.46 11.66 -19.70
N MET A 402 -6.26 11.04 -19.64
CA MET A 402 -6.09 9.60 -19.51
C MET A 402 -6.78 8.79 -20.62
N GLN A 403 -6.96 9.39 -21.79
CA GLN A 403 -7.44 8.70 -22.98
C GLN A 403 -6.24 8.08 -23.69
N TRP A 404 -6.26 6.76 -23.87
CA TRP A 404 -5.20 6.01 -24.52
C TRP A 404 -5.74 5.21 -25.69
N THR A 405 -5.10 5.29 -26.81
CA THR A 405 -5.33 4.43 -27.98
C THR A 405 -4.12 3.50 -28.12
N ILE A 406 -4.38 2.21 -28.18
CA ILE A 406 -3.38 1.15 -28.34
C ILE A 406 -3.67 0.45 -29.66
N PRO A 407 -3.05 0.88 -30.78
CA PRO A 407 -3.23 0.21 -32.06
C PRO A 407 -2.77 -1.25 -32.06
N GLY A 408 -1.74 -1.54 -31.26
CA GLY A 408 -1.25 -2.86 -30.98
C GLY A 408 -0.09 -2.81 -30.02
N LEU A 409 -0.17 -3.63 -28.97
CA LEU A 409 0.88 -3.86 -28.00
C LEU A 409 1.04 -5.36 -27.83
N HIS A 410 2.22 -5.86 -28.21
CA HIS A 410 2.61 -7.25 -28.03
C HIS A 410 3.53 -7.36 -26.81
N PHE A 411 3.16 -8.21 -25.89
CA PHE A 411 3.95 -8.59 -24.71
C PHE A 411 4.29 -10.08 -24.79
N ALA A 412 5.57 -10.44 -24.65
CA ALA A 412 5.98 -11.83 -24.57
C ALA A 412 6.94 -12.04 -23.39
N LEU A 413 6.74 -13.17 -22.69
CA LEU A 413 7.61 -13.62 -21.59
C LEU A 413 7.90 -15.12 -21.78
N GLY A 414 9.12 -15.45 -22.16
CA GLY A 414 9.45 -16.79 -22.63
C GLY A 414 8.55 -17.17 -23.81
N PRO A 415 7.90 -18.34 -23.78
CA PRO A 415 6.98 -18.76 -24.83
C PRO A 415 5.58 -18.12 -24.75
N ASN A 416 5.28 -17.39 -23.66
CA ASN A 416 3.96 -16.82 -23.41
C ASN A 416 3.85 -15.44 -24.04
N SER A 417 2.68 -15.12 -24.60
CA SER A 417 2.40 -13.82 -25.19
C SER A 417 1.01 -13.30 -24.88
N ALA A 418 0.87 -11.99 -24.94
CA ALA A 418 -0.40 -11.29 -24.89
C ALA A 418 -0.39 -10.15 -25.91
N ASP A 419 -1.42 -10.09 -26.76
CA ASP A 419 -1.64 -9.03 -27.74
C ASP A 419 -2.79 -8.16 -27.31
N ILE A 420 -2.52 -6.88 -27.08
CA ILE A 420 -3.48 -5.90 -26.56
C ILE A 420 -3.70 -4.82 -27.60
N LYS A 421 -4.96 -4.49 -27.87
CA LYS A 421 -5.34 -3.39 -28.75
C LYS A 421 -6.64 -2.74 -28.28
N GLY A 422 -6.85 -1.49 -28.66
CA GLY A 422 -8.10 -0.79 -28.41
C GLY A 422 -7.91 0.60 -27.83
N GLU A 423 -8.88 1.04 -27.06
CA GLU A 423 -8.95 2.37 -26.48
C GLU A 423 -9.30 2.29 -25.00
N LEU A 424 -8.62 3.10 -24.23
CA LEU A 424 -8.82 3.26 -22.78
C LEU A 424 -9.01 4.73 -22.48
N GLY A 425 -10.11 5.09 -21.87
CA GLY A 425 -10.38 6.46 -21.44
C GLY A 425 -11.28 6.48 -20.21
N VAL A 426 -11.43 7.65 -19.61
CA VAL A 426 -12.31 7.81 -18.43
C VAL A 426 -13.76 7.48 -18.77
N LYS A 427 -14.22 7.83 -19.98
CA LYS A 427 -15.61 7.63 -20.44
C LYS A 427 -15.80 6.41 -21.34
N GLU A 428 -14.74 5.88 -21.93
CA GLU A 428 -14.84 4.77 -22.87
C GLU A 428 -13.71 3.75 -22.66
N LEU A 429 -14.09 2.50 -22.54
CA LEU A 429 -13.21 1.34 -22.49
C LEU A 429 -13.53 0.45 -23.70
N ASN A 430 -12.54 0.20 -24.53
CA ASN A 430 -12.65 -0.68 -25.68
C ASN A 430 -11.33 -1.40 -25.92
N LEU A 431 -11.00 -2.33 -25.03
CA LEU A 431 -9.76 -3.08 -25.07
C LEU A 431 -10.02 -4.54 -25.43
N ASP A 432 -9.21 -5.08 -26.32
CA ASP A 432 -9.12 -6.49 -26.63
C ASP A 432 -7.73 -7.00 -26.23
N ALA A 433 -7.67 -8.07 -25.46
CA ALA A 433 -6.45 -8.78 -25.12
C ALA A 433 -6.57 -10.24 -25.55
N ALA A 434 -5.69 -10.68 -26.43
CA ALA A 434 -5.53 -12.07 -26.80
C ALA A 434 -4.34 -12.66 -26.06
N ILE A 435 -4.57 -13.73 -25.30
CA ILE A 435 -3.55 -14.39 -24.46
C ILE A 435 -3.21 -15.73 -25.10
N ASP A 436 -1.93 -16.01 -25.28
CA ASP A 436 -1.39 -17.32 -25.68
C ASP A 436 -0.19 -17.63 -24.79
N ALA A 437 -0.42 -18.46 -23.79
CA ALA A 437 0.57 -18.81 -22.77
C ALA A 437 0.79 -20.33 -22.75
N PRO A 438 1.60 -20.88 -23.68
CA PRO A 438 1.86 -22.32 -23.76
C PRO A 438 2.78 -22.86 -22.66
N GLY A 439 3.41 -21.99 -21.87
CA GLY A 439 4.34 -22.36 -20.81
C GLY A 439 4.22 -21.48 -19.58
N LEU A 440 3.21 -21.73 -18.74
CA LEU A 440 2.94 -20.92 -17.54
C LEU A 440 4.03 -21.02 -16.46
N ASP A 441 4.85 -22.06 -16.46
CA ASP A 441 6.03 -22.24 -15.62
C ASP A 441 7.08 -21.14 -15.85
N ASN A 442 7.13 -20.60 -17.06
CA ASN A 442 7.98 -19.46 -17.39
C ASN A 442 7.39 -18.11 -16.90
N ALA A 443 6.09 -18.04 -16.67
CA ALA A 443 5.43 -16.82 -16.17
C ALA A 443 5.45 -16.73 -14.64
N LEU A 444 5.08 -17.85 -13.97
CA LEU A 444 4.99 -17.94 -12.52
C LEU A 444 5.70 -19.20 -12.02
N PRO A 445 6.73 -19.08 -11.15
CA PRO A 445 7.42 -20.24 -10.58
C PRO A 445 6.46 -21.17 -9.89
N GLY A 446 6.55 -22.47 -10.21
CA GLY A 446 5.68 -23.53 -9.65
C GLY A 446 4.32 -23.67 -10.31
N LEU A 447 3.95 -22.78 -11.25
CA LEU A 447 2.73 -22.92 -12.05
C LEU A 447 3.11 -23.53 -13.40
N GLY A 448 2.66 -24.76 -13.67
CA GLY A 448 2.83 -25.42 -14.98
C GLY A 448 1.56 -25.40 -15.81
N GLY A 449 1.67 -25.74 -17.09
CA GLY A 449 0.53 -25.84 -18.01
C GLY A 449 0.47 -24.71 -19.03
N MET A 450 -0.67 -24.61 -19.70
CA MET A 450 -0.92 -23.59 -20.72
C MET A 450 -2.26 -22.90 -20.51
N ALA A 451 -2.34 -21.64 -20.97
CA ALA A 451 -3.59 -20.89 -21.03
C ALA A 451 -3.69 -20.14 -22.35
N LYS A 452 -4.89 -20.09 -22.90
CA LYS A 452 -5.21 -19.35 -24.11
C LYS A 452 -6.59 -18.76 -24.04
N GLY A 453 -6.76 -17.56 -24.54
CA GLY A 453 -8.08 -16.94 -24.54
C GLY A 453 -8.11 -15.49 -24.97
N ILE A 454 -9.27 -14.92 -24.86
CA ILE A 454 -9.58 -13.55 -25.21
C ILE A 454 -10.25 -12.88 -24.01
N VAL A 455 -9.78 -11.69 -23.67
CA VAL A 455 -10.41 -10.81 -22.70
C VAL A 455 -10.74 -9.50 -23.41
N LYS A 456 -11.98 -9.05 -23.28
CA LYS A 456 -12.45 -7.78 -23.84
C LYS A 456 -13.02 -6.91 -22.73
N VAL A 457 -12.60 -5.66 -22.71
CA VAL A 457 -13.14 -4.65 -21.79
C VAL A 457 -13.89 -3.61 -22.61
N ARG A 458 -15.12 -3.33 -22.24
CA ARG A 458 -16.04 -2.40 -22.93
C ARG A 458 -16.70 -1.47 -21.91
N GLY A 459 -17.41 -0.46 -22.39
CA GLY A 459 -18.19 0.46 -21.58
C GLY A 459 -17.40 1.67 -21.10
N THR A 460 -17.58 2.05 -19.85
CA THR A 460 -16.88 3.19 -19.21
C THR A 460 -16.09 2.72 -17.99
N VAL A 461 -15.19 3.55 -17.46
CA VAL A 461 -14.49 3.24 -16.21
C VAL A 461 -15.46 3.08 -15.03
N GLU A 462 -16.54 3.85 -15.04
CA GLU A 462 -17.61 3.79 -14.04
C GLU A 462 -18.55 2.59 -14.24
N ALA A 463 -18.69 2.15 -15.48
CA ALA A 463 -19.58 1.06 -15.87
C ALA A 463 -18.89 0.10 -16.87
N PRO A 464 -17.80 -0.57 -16.49
CA PRO A 464 -17.08 -1.46 -17.37
C PRO A 464 -17.88 -2.74 -17.65
N GLN A 465 -17.72 -3.26 -18.86
CA GLN A 465 -18.14 -4.59 -19.26
C GLN A 465 -16.88 -5.44 -19.52
N LEU A 466 -16.80 -6.55 -18.86
CA LEU A 466 -15.73 -7.53 -19.03
C LEU A 466 -16.28 -8.78 -19.72
N LEU A 467 -15.75 -9.09 -20.90
CA LEU A 467 -15.99 -10.35 -21.57
C LEU A 467 -14.72 -11.18 -21.53
N ALA A 468 -14.81 -12.40 -21.09
CA ALA A 468 -13.68 -13.32 -21.02
C ALA A 468 -14.06 -14.70 -21.57
N ASP A 469 -13.20 -15.26 -22.38
CA ASP A 469 -13.22 -16.66 -22.80
C ASP A 469 -11.80 -17.20 -22.75
N ILE A 470 -11.50 -17.92 -21.66
CA ILE A 470 -10.16 -18.41 -21.35
C ILE A 470 -10.21 -19.93 -21.19
N THR A 471 -9.36 -20.63 -21.89
CA THR A 471 -9.14 -22.06 -21.74
C THR A 471 -7.74 -22.32 -21.22
N ALA A 472 -7.61 -23.13 -20.20
CA ALA A 472 -6.34 -23.59 -19.66
C ALA A 472 -6.27 -25.12 -19.71
N ARG A 473 -5.06 -25.67 -19.92
CA ARG A 473 -4.82 -27.12 -20.00
C ARG A 473 -3.55 -27.49 -19.25
N GLY A 474 -3.60 -28.66 -18.60
CA GLY A 474 -2.44 -29.20 -17.91
C GLY A 474 -1.91 -28.30 -16.80
N LEU A 475 -2.78 -27.54 -16.14
CA LEU A 475 -2.38 -26.66 -15.03
C LEU A 475 -1.82 -27.50 -13.89
N ARG A 476 -0.70 -27.05 -13.33
CA ARG A 476 -0.05 -27.66 -12.16
C ARG A 476 0.39 -26.56 -11.21
N TRP A 477 0.06 -26.74 -9.96
CA TRP A 477 0.50 -25.85 -8.88
C TRP A 477 0.79 -26.70 -7.64
N GLN A 478 2.07 -26.83 -7.31
CA GLN A 478 2.51 -27.78 -6.29
C GLN A 478 2.00 -29.22 -6.61
N GLU A 479 1.23 -29.81 -5.71
CA GLU A 479 0.64 -31.15 -5.89
C GLU A 479 -0.72 -31.12 -6.62
N LEU A 480 -1.30 -29.92 -6.82
CA LEU A 480 -2.55 -29.75 -7.56
C LEU A 480 -2.32 -29.86 -9.06
N SER A 481 -3.06 -30.70 -9.73
CA SER A 481 -3.12 -30.75 -11.19
C SER A 481 -4.55 -30.59 -11.69
N VAL A 482 -4.71 -29.85 -12.79
CA VAL A 482 -5.99 -29.63 -13.48
C VAL A 482 -5.78 -29.91 -14.96
N ALA A 483 -6.52 -30.89 -15.49
CA ALA A 483 -6.33 -31.24 -16.89
C ALA A 483 -6.86 -30.18 -17.83
N GLN A 484 -8.02 -29.61 -17.55
CA GLN A 484 -8.63 -28.56 -18.34
C GLN A 484 -9.49 -27.63 -17.47
N ALA A 485 -9.40 -26.35 -17.77
CA ALA A 485 -10.29 -25.33 -17.21
C ALA A 485 -10.77 -24.41 -18.33
N ARG A 486 -12.03 -24.00 -18.27
CA ARG A 486 -12.61 -22.98 -19.14
C ARG A 486 -13.38 -21.97 -18.31
N ILE A 487 -13.14 -20.72 -18.60
CA ILE A 487 -13.80 -19.57 -17.97
C ILE A 487 -14.44 -18.74 -19.07
N GLU A 488 -15.74 -18.60 -19.03
CA GLU A 488 -16.52 -17.73 -19.90
C GLU A 488 -17.30 -16.74 -19.04
N GLY A 489 -17.17 -15.47 -19.33
CA GLY A 489 -17.85 -14.43 -18.58
C GLY A 489 -18.24 -13.24 -19.44
N ASP A 490 -19.38 -12.66 -19.11
CA ASP A 490 -19.85 -11.36 -19.59
C ASP A 490 -20.45 -10.64 -18.39
N ILE A 491 -19.69 -9.69 -17.87
CA ILE A 491 -20.04 -8.95 -16.66
C ILE A 491 -20.06 -7.46 -17.01
N LYS A 492 -21.20 -6.83 -16.81
CA LYS A 492 -21.40 -5.39 -16.96
C LYS A 492 -21.54 -4.73 -15.60
N SER A 493 -20.83 -3.64 -15.41
CA SER A 493 -20.98 -2.78 -14.26
C SER A 493 -21.56 -1.44 -14.74
N THR A 494 -22.85 -1.27 -14.57
CA THR A 494 -23.55 0.00 -14.82
C THR A 494 -23.95 0.61 -13.47
N ASP A 495 -25.19 1.05 -13.29
CA ASP A 495 -25.71 1.40 -11.97
C ASP A 495 -25.65 0.23 -11.00
N GLN A 496 -25.62 -0.98 -11.51
CA GLN A 496 -25.40 -2.22 -10.79
C GLN A 496 -24.56 -3.19 -11.63
N ILE A 497 -23.81 -4.05 -10.97
CA ILE A 497 -23.10 -5.13 -11.65
C ILE A 497 -24.10 -6.20 -12.05
N ALA A 498 -24.09 -6.59 -13.33
CA ALA A 498 -24.94 -7.64 -13.86
C ALA A 498 -24.18 -8.46 -14.92
N GLY A 499 -24.52 -9.73 -15.05
CA GLY A 499 -23.92 -10.59 -16.06
C GLY A 499 -24.00 -12.07 -15.76
N HIS A 500 -23.12 -12.81 -16.43
CA HIS A 500 -22.94 -14.23 -16.18
C HIS A 500 -21.47 -14.62 -16.18
N LEU A 501 -21.17 -15.65 -15.43
CA LEU A 501 -19.85 -16.28 -15.35
C LEU A 501 -20.04 -17.79 -15.32
N ASN A 502 -19.46 -18.48 -16.30
CA ASN A 502 -19.38 -19.92 -16.36
C ASN A 502 -17.94 -20.38 -16.17
N VAL A 503 -17.71 -21.25 -15.20
CA VAL A 503 -16.42 -21.88 -14.99
C VAL A 503 -16.62 -23.39 -15.06
N ARG A 504 -15.82 -24.03 -15.87
CA ARG A 504 -15.78 -25.49 -16.01
C ARG A 504 -14.34 -25.96 -15.82
N VAL A 505 -14.12 -26.82 -14.83
CA VAL A 505 -12.81 -27.39 -14.51
C VAL A 505 -12.93 -28.90 -14.55
N GLU A 506 -12.06 -29.54 -15.30
CA GLU A 506 -12.07 -31.00 -15.49
C GLU A 506 -10.80 -31.65 -14.96
N ARG A 507 -10.96 -32.75 -14.30
CA ARG A 507 -9.89 -33.62 -13.76
C ARG A 507 -8.90 -32.80 -12.88
N ILE A 508 -9.38 -32.47 -11.70
CA ILE A 508 -8.58 -31.92 -10.62
C ILE A 508 -8.04 -33.11 -9.82
N SER A 509 -6.73 -33.13 -9.64
CA SER A 509 -6.05 -34.19 -8.89
C SER A 509 -5.09 -33.62 -7.87
N GLN A 510 -5.20 -34.15 -6.65
CA GLN A 510 -4.25 -34.01 -5.55
C GLN A 510 -4.10 -35.38 -4.89
N PRO A 511 -3.10 -35.63 -4.02
CA PRO A 511 -3.08 -36.81 -3.18
C PRO A 511 -4.43 -37.00 -2.47
N ASP A 512 -5.03 -38.14 -2.60
CA ASP A 512 -6.34 -38.52 -2.02
C ASP A 512 -7.57 -37.69 -2.49
N VAL A 513 -7.42 -36.84 -3.50
CA VAL A 513 -8.53 -36.02 -4.07
C VAL A 513 -8.52 -36.15 -5.59
N ASN A 514 -9.60 -36.68 -6.15
CA ASN A 514 -9.80 -36.78 -7.59
C ASN A 514 -11.19 -36.24 -7.98
N ILE A 515 -11.23 -35.00 -8.41
CA ILE A 515 -12.45 -34.35 -8.85
C ILE A 515 -12.52 -34.41 -10.38
N ASN A 516 -13.53 -35.07 -10.91
CA ASN A 516 -13.69 -35.21 -12.35
C ASN A 516 -14.18 -33.93 -13.02
N LEU A 517 -15.09 -33.25 -12.37
CA LEU A 517 -15.72 -32.04 -12.92
C LEU A 517 -16.15 -31.08 -11.83
N VAL A 518 -15.79 -29.82 -12.01
CA VAL A 518 -16.37 -28.66 -11.28
C VAL A 518 -17.03 -27.75 -12.27
N THR A 519 -18.29 -27.41 -12.06
CA THR A 519 -18.99 -26.38 -12.82
C THR A 519 -19.52 -25.32 -11.89
N LEU A 520 -19.26 -24.09 -12.24
CA LEU A 520 -19.81 -22.89 -11.60
C LEU A 520 -20.59 -22.09 -12.65
N ASP A 521 -21.85 -21.86 -12.38
CA ASP A 521 -22.73 -20.99 -13.15
C ASP A 521 -23.20 -19.84 -12.24
N ALA A 522 -22.80 -18.64 -12.55
CA ALA A 522 -23.19 -17.45 -11.82
C ALA A 522 -23.85 -16.46 -12.76
N LYS A 523 -25.02 -15.95 -12.42
CA LYS A 523 -25.78 -15.01 -13.25
C LYS A 523 -26.63 -14.06 -12.41
N GLY A 524 -26.98 -12.92 -12.98
CA GLY A 524 -27.86 -11.95 -12.36
C GLY A 524 -27.25 -10.56 -12.23
N SER A 525 -27.72 -9.82 -11.27
CA SER A 525 -27.25 -8.47 -10.95
C SER A 525 -26.89 -8.33 -9.45
N GLU A 526 -26.36 -7.19 -9.07
CA GLU A 526 -26.10 -6.91 -7.64
C GLU A 526 -27.35 -7.07 -6.80
N LYS A 527 -28.48 -6.59 -7.26
CA LYS A 527 -29.75 -6.65 -6.54
C LYS A 527 -30.35 -8.06 -6.52
N GLN A 528 -30.01 -8.87 -7.48
CA GLN A 528 -30.49 -10.24 -7.56
C GLN A 528 -29.54 -11.11 -8.40
N HIS A 529 -28.79 -11.95 -7.76
CA HIS A 529 -27.88 -12.90 -8.41
C HIS A 529 -28.04 -14.31 -7.90
N GLN A 530 -27.66 -15.25 -8.73
CA GLN A 530 -27.72 -16.68 -8.48
C GLN A 530 -26.38 -17.33 -8.86
N LEU A 531 -25.91 -18.22 -8.03
CA LEU A 531 -24.73 -19.03 -8.25
C LEU A 531 -25.08 -20.50 -8.04
N GLN A 532 -24.70 -21.33 -8.98
CA GLN A 532 -24.82 -22.78 -8.90
C GLN A 532 -23.45 -23.41 -9.03
N LEU A 533 -23.06 -24.16 -8.03
CA LEU A 533 -21.80 -24.92 -8.02
C LEU A 533 -22.13 -26.41 -8.01
N ARG A 534 -21.48 -27.18 -8.90
CA ARG A 534 -21.53 -28.64 -8.92
C ARG A 534 -20.11 -29.19 -8.92
N VAL A 535 -19.90 -30.19 -8.13
CA VAL A 535 -18.63 -30.90 -8.00
C VAL A 535 -18.90 -32.38 -8.15
N GLN A 536 -18.15 -33.07 -9.02
CA GLN A 536 -18.23 -34.51 -9.23
C GLN A 536 -16.84 -35.12 -9.06
N GLY A 537 -16.70 -36.03 -8.11
CA GLY A 537 -15.41 -36.65 -7.84
C GLY A 537 -15.37 -37.32 -6.47
N GLU A 538 -14.20 -37.70 -6.07
CA GLU A 538 -13.89 -38.31 -4.78
C GLU A 538 -12.82 -37.54 -4.03
N PRO A 539 -12.88 -37.40 -2.70
CA PRO A 539 -13.82 -38.05 -1.78
C PRO A 539 -15.19 -37.34 -1.66
N VAL A 540 -15.35 -36.18 -2.29
CA VAL A 540 -16.57 -35.36 -2.16
C VAL A 540 -17.12 -34.99 -3.52
N SER A 541 -18.41 -35.21 -3.69
CA SER A 541 -19.20 -34.69 -4.80
C SER A 541 -20.45 -33.99 -4.27
N GLY A 542 -21.02 -33.06 -5.04
CA GLY A 542 -22.19 -32.35 -4.57
C GLY A 542 -22.57 -31.14 -5.39
N GLN A 543 -23.59 -30.48 -4.91
CA GLN A 543 -24.09 -29.24 -5.50
C GLN A 543 -24.54 -28.27 -4.42
N LEU A 544 -24.50 -26.98 -4.75
CA LEU A 544 -25.12 -25.94 -3.97
C LEU A 544 -25.70 -24.84 -4.87
N SER A 545 -26.70 -24.16 -4.38
CA SER A 545 -27.30 -22.99 -5.01
C SER A 545 -27.29 -21.83 -4.02
N LEU A 546 -26.72 -20.72 -4.44
CA LEU A 546 -26.67 -19.47 -3.69
C LEU A 546 -27.45 -18.39 -4.45
N THR A 547 -28.37 -17.74 -3.77
CA THR A 547 -29.06 -16.55 -4.27
C THR A 547 -28.78 -15.38 -3.37
N GLY A 548 -28.63 -14.18 -3.90
CA GLY A 548 -28.28 -13.06 -3.05
C GLY A 548 -28.51 -11.71 -3.67
N SER A 549 -28.28 -10.69 -2.87
CA SER A 549 -28.29 -9.28 -3.23
C SER A 549 -27.17 -8.53 -2.49
N PHE A 550 -26.55 -7.58 -3.16
CA PHE A 550 -25.54 -6.71 -2.61
C PHE A 550 -26.03 -5.27 -2.58
N ASP A 551 -25.88 -4.63 -1.45
CA ASP A 551 -26.17 -3.21 -1.22
C ASP A 551 -24.82 -2.47 -1.12
N ARG A 552 -24.54 -1.60 -2.08
CA ARG A 552 -23.26 -0.84 -2.14
C ARG A 552 -23.15 0.19 -1.03
N GLU A 553 -24.24 0.90 -0.69
CA GLU A 553 -24.23 1.95 0.32
C GLU A 553 -23.95 1.37 1.70
N ALA A 554 -24.66 0.30 2.03
CA ALA A 554 -24.48 -0.43 3.28
C ALA A 554 -23.20 -1.31 3.25
N ALA A 555 -22.60 -1.55 2.09
CA ALA A 555 -21.53 -2.53 1.85
C ALA A 555 -21.90 -3.91 2.43
N ARG A 556 -23.12 -4.37 2.13
CA ARG A 556 -23.75 -5.54 2.75
C ARG A 556 -24.28 -6.50 1.69
N TRP A 557 -23.93 -7.76 1.83
CA TRP A 557 -24.48 -8.82 1.01
C TRP A 557 -25.45 -9.68 1.82
N LYS A 558 -26.64 -9.92 1.30
CA LYS A 558 -27.63 -10.82 1.87
C LYS A 558 -27.98 -11.90 0.87
N GLY A 559 -28.07 -13.13 1.33
CA GLY A 559 -28.39 -14.23 0.45
C GLY A 559 -28.93 -15.45 1.17
N THR A 560 -29.20 -16.46 0.36
CA THR A 560 -29.74 -17.73 0.79
C THR A 560 -29.01 -18.86 0.12
N LEU A 561 -28.46 -19.76 0.90
CA LEU A 561 -27.90 -21.03 0.43
C LEU A 561 -29.02 -22.08 0.44
N SER A 562 -29.26 -22.67 -0.70
CA SER A 562 -30.33 -23.66 -0.89
C SER A 562 -29.84 -24.84 -1.73
N ASP A 563 -30.70 -25.86 -1.90
CA ASP A 563 -30.47 -27.04 -2.72
C ASP A 563 -29.06 -27.63 -2.60
N THR A 564 -28.57 -27.70 -1.35
CA THR A 564 -27.20 -28.09 -1.05
C THR A 564 -27.17 -29.56 -0.63
N ARG A 565 -26.41 -30.33 -1.38
CA ARG A 565 -26.22 -31.78 -1.18
C ARG A 565 -24.77 -32.13 -1.43
N PHE A 566 -24.23 -32.99 -0.57
CA PHE A 566 -22.87 -33.51 -0.69
C PHE A 566 -22.89 -35.03 -0.55
N GLN A 567 -22.11 -35.70 -1.37
CA GLN A 567 -21.75 -37.11 -1.19
C GLN A 567 -20.36 -37.15 -0.57
N THR A 568 -20.22 -37.81 0.54
CA THR A 568 -18.97 -37.93 1.29
C THR A 568 -18.64 -39.40 1.54
N PRO A 569 -17.42 -39.76 1.98
CA PRO A 569 -17.11 -41.15 2.38
C PRO A 569 -18.01 -41.70 3.49
N VAL A 570 -18.62 -40.84 4.27
CA VAL A 570 -19.61 -41.22 5.31
C VAL A 570 -21.05 -41.07 4.83
N GLY A 571 -21.27 -41.05 3.51
CA GLY A 571 -22.58 -41.00 2.89
C GLY A 571 -23.06 -39.63 2.46
N PRO A 572 -24.32 -39.54 1.99
CA PRO A 572 -24.90 -38.32 1.47
C PRO A 572 -25.34 -37.40 2.60
N TRP A 573 -25.09 -36.13 2.44
CA TRP A 573 -25.54 -35.04 3.30
C TRP A 573 -26.38 -34.06 2.51
N SER A 574 -27.51 -33.67 3.07
CA SER A 574 -28.35 -32.64 2.47
C SER A 574 -28.79 -31.60 3.49
N LEU A 575 -28.93 -30.40 3.01
CA LEU A 575 -29.46 -29.30 3.80
C LEU A 575 -31.00 -29.51 3.93
N THR A 576 -31.53 -29.40 5.15
CA THR A 576 -32.97 -29.63 5.39
C THR A 576 -33.83 -28.43 5.03
N ARG A 577 -33.24 -27.23 5.09
CA ARG A 577 -33.86 -25.96 4.73
C ARG A 577 -32.80 -24.96 4.28
N ALA A 578 -33.22 -23.97 3.50
CA ALA A 578 -32.33 -22.91 3.07
C ALA A 578 -31.70 -22.13 4.25
N ILE A 579 -30.44 -21.77 4.10
CA ILE A 579 -29.68 -21.01 5.08
C ILE A 579 -29.69 -19.54 4.68
N ALA A 580 -30.15 -18.64 5.58
CA ALA A 580 -30.00 -17.22 5.41
C ALA A 580 -28.56 -16.80 5.72
N LEU A 581 -27.95 -16.05 4.83
CA LEU A 581 -26.59 -15.51 4.95
C LEU A 581 -26.65 -13.98 4.89
N ASP A 582 -25.85 -13.32 5.72
CA ASP A 582 -25.77 -11.86 5.78
C ASP A 582 -24.32 -11.45 6.04
N TYR A 583 -23.65 -10.96 5.01
CA TYR A 583 -22.25 -10.54 5.10
C TYR A 583 -22.14 -9.02 5.13
N ARG A 584 -21.51 -8.49 6.17
CA ARG A 584 -21.23 -7.08 6.39
C ARG A 584 -19.76 -6.79 6.14
N ASN A 585 -19.47 -6.23 4.97
CA ASN A 585 -18.09 -6.03 4.52
C ASN A 585 -17.31 -5.04 5.40
N LYS A 586 -17.94 -3.95 5.85
CA LYS A 586 -17.28 -2.95 6.72
C LYS A 586 -16.84 -3.54 8.06
N GLU A 587 -17.61 -4.49 8.58
CA GLU A 587 -17.35 -5.18 9.85
C GLU A 587 -16.56 -6.47 9.65
N GLN A 588 -16.43 -6.94 8.42
CA GLN A 588 -15.87 -8.27 8.07
C GLN A 588 -16.55 -9.40 8.84
N LYS A 589 -17.88 -9.33 8.97
CA LYS A 589 -18.69 -10.31 9.68
C LYS A 589 -19.73 -10.95 8.77
N ILE A 590 -19.98 -12.23 8.99
CA ILE A 590 -21.02 -13.00 8.35
C ILE A 590 -21.97 -13.57 9.41
N SER A 591 -23.27 -13.35 9.22
CA SER A 591 -24.31 -14.03 9.99
C SER A 591 -24.84 -15.21 9.17
N ILE A 592 -24.83 -16.39 9.78
CA ILE A 592 -25.28 -17.65 9.19
C ILE A 592 -26.50 -18.11 9.96
N GLY A 593 -27.65 -18.17 9.31
CA GLY A 593 -28.92 -18.54 9.93
C GLY A 593 -28.96 -19.97 10.44
N PRO A 594 -29.90 -20.30 11.32
CA PRO A 594 -30.07 -21.65 11.87
C PRO A 594 -30.43 -22.65 10.76
N HIS A 595 -29.81 -23.83 10.81
CA HIS A 595 -29.99 -24.89 9.79
C HIS A 595 -29.56 -26.26 10.30
N CYS A 596 -29.95 -27.31 9.58
CA CYS A 596 -29.54 -28.68 9.85
C CYS A 596 -29.07 -29.39 8.58
N TRP A 597 -28.07 -30.24 8.75
CA TRP A 597 -27.57 -31.17 7.76
C TRP A 597 -28.03 -32.55 8.09
N LEU A 598 -28.65 -33.21 7.13
CA LEU A 598 -29.22 -34.54 7.27
C LEU A 598 -28.46 -35.57 6.43
N ASN A 599 -28.05 -36.62 7.07
CA ASN A 599 -27.57 -37.86 6.46
C ASN A 599 -28.52 -38.97 6.90
N PRO A 600 -28.73 -40.06 6.14
CA PRO A 600 -29.58 -41.20 6.58
C PRO A 600 -29.27 -41.69 8.00
N ASN A 601 -28.00 -41.57 8.43
CA ASN A 601 -27.50 -42.08 9.70
C ASN A 601 -26.98 -41.02 10.64
N ALA A 602 -27.13 -39.72 10.29
CA ALA A 602 -26.67 -38.60 11.11
C ALA A 602 -27.50 -37.36 10.91
N GLU A 603 -27.56 -36.52 11.92
CA GLU A 603 -28.16 -35.19 11.87
C GLU A 603 -27.31 -34.18 12.68
N LEU A 604 -26.83 -33.15 11.99
CA LEU A 604 -26.06 -32.06 12.57
C LEU A 604 -26.86 -30.78 12.42
N CYS A 605 -27.12 -30.08 13.52
CA CYS A 605 -27.89 -28.83 13.53
C CYS A 605 -27.11 -27.68 14.11
N ILE A 606 -27.31 -26.50 13.53
CA ILE A 606 -26.90 -25.21 14.05
C ILE A 606 -28.20 -24.49 14.48
N PRO A 607 -28.56 -24.54 15.76
CA PRO A 607 -29.89 -24.10 16.23
C PRO A 607 -30.03 -22.59 16.31
N GLN A 608 -28.94 -21.84 16.28
CA GLN A 608 -28.90 -20.39 16.43
C GLN A 608 -28.11 -19.76 15.29
N THR A 609 -28.39 -18.50 15.01
CA THR A 609 -27.55 -17.72 14.08
C THR A 609 -26.12 -17.67 14.59
N ILE A 610 -25.16 -17.96 13.73
CA ILE A 610 -23.73 -17.77 13.95
C ILE A 610 -23.38 -16.40 13.41
N ASP A 611 -22.83 -15.54 14.26
CA ASP A 611 -22.16 -14.32 13.83
C ASP A 611 -20.66 -14.58 13.87
N ALA A 612 -20.07 -14.76 12.70
CA ALA A 612 -18.65 -15.09 12.52
C ALA A 612 -17.88 -13.90 11.93
N GLY A 613 -16.73 -13.63 12.51
CA GLY A 613 -15.75 -12.64 12.09
C GLY A 613 -14.46 -12.85 12.86
N ALA A 614 -13.71 -11.80 13.12
CA ALA A 614 -12.55 -11.85 14.01
C ALA A 614 -12.93 -12.39 15.39
N ALA A 615 -14.15 -12.06 15.86
CA ALA A 615 -14.78 -12.65 17.03
C ALA A 615 -16.11 -13.28 16.63
N GLY A 616 -16.49 -14.36 17.31
CA GLY A 616 -17.74 -15.04 17.05
C GLY A 616 -18.08 -16.13 18.05
N ARG A 617 -19.30 -16.68 17.91
CA ARG A 617 -19.76 -17.82 18.70
C ARG A 617 -20.59 -18.75 17.81
N ALA A 618 -20.36 -20.03 17.94
CA ALA A 618 -21.11 -21.07 17.25
C ALA A 618 -21.62 -22.10 18.24
N VAL A 619 -22.91 -22.46 18.10
CA VAL A 619 -23.52 -23.58 18.80
C VAL A 619 -23.86 -24.63 17.77
N VAL A 620 -23.40 -25.84 17.97
CA VAL A 620 -23.62 -27.00 17.09
C VAL A 620 -24.23 -28.13 17.91
N ASN A 621 -25.32 -28.70 17.42
CA ASN A 621 -25.95 -29.89 17.99
C ASN A 621 -25.78 -31.07 17.05
N LEU A 622 -25.16 -32.10 17.52
CA LEU A 622 -25.15 -33.41 16.89
C LEU A 622 -26.35 -34.20 17.44
N ASN A 623 -27.47 -34.15 16.73
CA ASN A 623 -28.69 -34.79 17.23
C ASN A 623 -28.59 -36.33 17.13
N ARG A 624 -27.94 -36.80 16.09
CA ARG A 624 -27.72 -38.23 15.84
C ARG A 624 -26.47 -38.43 14.98
N PHE A 625 -25.67 -39.40 15.31
CA PHE A 625 -24.52 -39.83 14.53
C PHE A 625 -24.32 -41.32 14.75
N ASP A 626 -24.55 -42.14 13.74
CA ASP A 626 -24.30 -43.59 13.78
C ASP A 626 -22.81 -43.86 13.62
N LEU A 627 -22.20 -44.47 14.62
CA LEU A 627 -20.77 -44.77 14.63
C LEU A 627 -20.36 -45.72 13.47
N ALA A 628 -21.27 -46.53 12.95
CA ALA A 628 -21.01 -47.39 11.80
C ALA A 628 -20.62 -46.59 10.53
N MET A 629 -20.96 -45.29 10.45
CA MET A 629 -20.55 -44.42 9.36
C MET A 629 -19.03 -44.25 9.26
N LEU A 630 -18.31 -44.44 10.37
CA LEU A 630 -16.85 -44.33 10.40
C LEU A 630 -16.13 -45.59 9.87
N LYS A 631 -16.84 -46.59 9.45
CA LYS A 631 -16.26 -47.83 8.91
C LYS A 631 -15.19 -47.60 7.82
N PRO A 632 -15.35 -46.65 6.86
CA PRO A 632 -14.31 -46.37 5.87
C PRO A 632 -12.97 -45.89 6.43
N PHE A 633 -12.97 -45.40 7.68
CA PHE A 633 -11.77 -44.85 8.36
C PHE A 633 -11.28 -45.81 9.47
N MET A 634 -11.95 -46.91 9.71
CA MET A 634 -11.54 -47.88 10.73
C MET A 634 -10.71 -49.00 10.09
N PRO A 635 -9.75 -49.57 10.81
CA PRO A 635 -9.11 -50.79 10.38
C PRO A 635 -10.15 -51.91 10.14
N ASP A 636 -9.88 -52.84 9.22
CA ASP A 636 -10.76 -53.99 8.91
C ASP A 636 -11.00 -54.88 10.13
N THR A 637 -10.08 -54.86 11.10
CA THR A 637 -10.16 -55.57 12.37
C THR A 637 -11.08 -54.94 13.39
N THR A 638 -11.60 -53.73 13.12
CA THR A 638 -12.45 -52.95 14.04
C THR A 638 -13.84 -52.74 13.48
N GLN A 639 -14.85 -53.11 14.25
CA GLN A 639 -16.24 -52.84 13.93
C GLN A 639 -16.83 -52.01 15.08
N ALA A 640 -17.50 -50.91 14.75
CA ALA A 640 -18.15 -50.07 15.72
C ALA A 640 -19.60 -49.80 15.32
N SER A 641 -20.48 -49.78 16.32
CA SER A 641 -21.89 -49.45 16.15
C SER A 641 -22.36 -48.64 17.36
N GLY A 642 -23.48 -47.98 17.21
CA GLY A 642 -24.06 -47.14 18.26
C GLY A 642 -24.30 -45.69 17.77
N ILE A 643 -25.07 -44.95 18.54
CA ILE A 643 -25.51 -43.63 18.17
C ILE A 643 -24.94 -42.63 19.16
N PHE A 644 -24.24 -41.66 18.64
CA PHE A 644 -23.79 -40.48 19.40
C PHE A 644 -24.74 -39.31 19.20
N SER A 645 -24.86 -38.53 20.26
CA SER A 645 -25.44 -37.20 20.26
C SER A 645 -24.55 -36.24 21.05
N GLY A 646 -24.56 -35.00 20.74
CA GLY A 646 -23.71 -34.05 21.44
C GLY A 646 -24.04 -32.61 21.14
N LYS A 647 -23.34 -31.74 21.86
CA LYS A 647 -23.42 -30.30 21.71
C LYS A 647 -22.05 -29.67 21.82
N ALA A 648 -21.76 -28.76 20.94
CA ALA A 648 -20.61 -27.89 21.04
C ALA A 648 -21.06 -26.42 21.10
N ASP A 649 -20.47 -25.64 22.01
CA ASP A 649 -20.66 -24.22 22.15
C ASP A 649 -19.27 -23.57 22.23
N VAL A 650 -18.87 -22.91 21.17
CA VAL A 650 -17.51 -22.41 20.98
C VAL A 650 -17.56 -20.93 20.66
N SER A 651 -16.71 -20.15 21.31
CA SER A 651 -16.50 -18.74 21.04
C SER A 651 -15.02 -18.45 20.79
N TRP A 652 -14.73 -17.51 19.92
CA TRP A 652 -13.38 -17.09 19.57
C TRP A 652 -13.28 -15.58 19.44
N ASP A 653 -12.10 -15.06 19.67
CA ASP A 653 -11.72 -13.67 19.42
C ASP A 653 -10.25 -13.62 19.00
N THR A 654 -10.01 -13.49 17.70
CA THR A 654 -8.66 -13.44 17.12
C THR A 654 -7.98 -12.08 17.30
N THR A 655 -8.69 -11.07 17.81
CA THR A 655 -8.12 -9.76 18.15
C THR A 655 -7.40 -9.76 19.50
N GLN A 656 -7.63 -10.80 20.31
CA GLN A 656 -6.98 -11.02 21.61
C GLN A 656 -6.05 -12.22 21.54
N GLU A 657 -4.97 -12.16 22.29
CA GLU A 657 -4.12 -13.33 22.48
C GLU A 657 -4.85 -14.34 23.36
N GLY A 658 -4.95 -15.58 22.89
CA GLY A 658 -5.55 -16.66 23.66
C GLY A 658 -6.17 -17.76 22.78
N LEU A 659 -6.53 -18.86 23.41
CA LEU A 659 -7.23 -19.95 22.77
C LEU A 659 -8.73 -19.67 22.68
N PRO A 660 -9.43 -20.19 21.66
CA PRO A 660 -10.89 -20.21 21.64
C PRO A 660 -11.42 -20.79 22.95
N GLN A 661 -12.56 -20.30 23.41
CA GLN A 661 -13.24 -20.84 24.56
C GLN A 661 -14.43 -21.70 24.10
N GLY A 662 -14.68 -22.75 24.80
CA GLY A 662 -15.82 -23.57 24.43
C GLY A 662 -16.01 -24.82 25.26
N LYS A 663 -17.21 -25.37 25.12
CA LYS A 663 -17.62 -26.60 25.77
C LYS A 663 -18.22 -27.56 24.76
N VAL A 664 -17.73 -28.79 24.79
CA VAL A 664 -18.24 -29.87 23.95
C VAL A 664 -18.70 -30.99 24.85
N THR A 665 -19.88 -31.51 24.61
CA THR A 665 -20.39 -32.72 25.27
C THR A 665 -20.80 -33.73 24.23
N LEU A 666 -20.50 -34.99 24.45
CA LEU A 666 -20.84 -36.12 23.58
C LEU A 666 -21.37 -37.25 24.41
N SER A 667 -22.49 -37.86 24.01
CA SER A 667 -23.09 -39.01 24.65
C SER A 667 -23.37 -40.11 23.64
N GLY A 668 -22.94 -41.32 23.95
CA GLY A 668 -23.17 -42.52 23.14
C GLY A 668 -24.26 -43.41 23.73
N ARG A 669 -25.10 -43.94 22.86
CA ARG A 669 -26.13 -44.95 23.21
C ARG A 669 -25.93 -46.20 22.39
N ASN A 670 -26.11 -47.35 23.05
CA ASN A 670 -25.98 -48.67 22.44
C ASN A 670 -24.65 -48.85 21.68
N VAL A 671 -23.59 -48.21 22.22
CA VAL A 671 -22.26 -48.22 21.62
C VAL A 671 -21.66 -49.62 21.85
N LYS A 672 -21.22 -50.25 20.77
CA LYS A 672 -20.50 -51.51 20.77
C LYS A 672 -19.32 -51.41 19.84
N VAL A 673 -18.12 -51.71 20.34
CA VAL A 673 -16.92 -51.83 19.54
C VAL A 673 -16.44 -53.29 19.59
N THR A 674 -16.21 -53.91 18.46
CA THR A 674 -15.65 -55.23 18.35
C THR A 674 -14.28 -55.13 17.68
N GLN A 675 -13.24 -55.50 18.40
CA GLN A 675 -11.88 -55.59 17.90
C GLN A 675 -11.50 -57.04 17.64
N THR A 676 -11.03 -57.36 16.46
CA THR A 676 -10.45 -58.68 16.19
C THR A 676 -9.03 -58.72 16.70
N VAL A 677 -8.74 -59.63 17.62
CA VAL A 677 -7.45 -59.92 18.20
C VAL A 677 -7.14 -61.39 18.05
N ASN A 678 -6.05 -61.75 17.40
CA ASN A 678 -5.65 -63.14 17.12
C ASN A 678 -6.79 -63.94 16.46
N ASP A 679 -7.46 -63.38 15.44
CA ASP A 679 -8.60 -63.93 14.72
C ASP A 679 -9.85 -64.17 15.56
N ALA A 680 -9.89 -63.73 16.81
CA ALA A 680 -11.05 -63.83 17.68
C ALA A 680 -11.68 -62.42 17.93
N PRO A 681 -13.03 -62.28 17.88
CA PRO A 681 -13.70 -61.03 18.16
C PRO A 681 -13.75 -60.72 19.64
N LEU A 682 -13.26 -59.54 20.05
CA LEU A 682 -13.41 -58.98 21.40
C LEU A 682 -14.50 -57.89 21.37
N PRO A 683 -15.77 -58.25 21.73
CA PRO A 683 -16.85 -57.28 21.79
C PRO A 683 -16.79 -56.48 23.12
N VAL A 684 -16.83 -55.16 23.02
CA VAL A 684 -16.99 -54.26 24.17
C VAL A 684 -18.26 -53.45 23.95
N ALA A 685 -19.23 -53.61 24.81
CA ALA A 685 -20.47 -52.84 24.81
C ALA A 685 -20.48 -51.82 25.93
N PHE A 686 -21.03 -50.65 25.66
CA PHE A 686 -21.08 -49.52 26.56
C PHE A 686 -22.52 -49.25 26.98
N GLU A 687 -22.80 -49.25 28.25
CA GLU A 687 -24.09 -48.81 28.82
C GLU A 687 -24.20 -47.28 28.85
N THR A 688 -23.09 -46.64 29.25
CA THR A 688 -22.96 -45.19 29.24
C THR A 688 -21.60 -44.80 28.65
N LEU A 689 -21.62 -43.87 27.72
CA LEU A 689 -20.39 -43.26 27.19
C LEU A 689 -20.63 -41.78 27.04
N ASN A 690 -20.17 -41.03 28.04
CA ASN A 690 -20.25 -39.59 28.05
C ASN A 690 -18.86 -38.98 28.05
N LEU A 691 -18.63 -38.03 27.14
CA LEU A 691 -17.40 -37.26 27.04
C LEU A 691 -17.71 -35.79 27.15
N SER A 692 -16.83 -35.04 27.77
CA SER A 692 -16.90 -33.59 27.83
C SER A 692 -15.53 -32.98 27.65
N ALA A 693 -15.46 -31.92 26.88
CA ALA A 693 -14.28 -31.08 26.77
C ALA A 693 -14.67 -29.62 27.06
N ASP A 694 -13.90 -28.94 27.87
CA ASP A 694 -14.13 -27.56 28.23
C ASP A 694 -12.81 -26.78 28.15
N LEU A 695 -12.83 -25.69 27.45
CA LEU A 695 -11.66 -24.81 27.31
C LEU A 695 -12.08 -23.39 27.66
N HIS A 696 -11.69 -22.96 28.85
CA HIS A 696 -12.00 -21.62 29.39
C HIS A 696 -10.85 -21.08 30.24
N ASN A 697 -10.64 -19.78 30.19
CA ASN A 697 -9.69 -19.08 31.06
C ASN A 697 -8.30 -19.74 31.09
N ASN A 698 -7.74 -20.09 29.94
CA ASN A 698 -6.44 -20.76 29.81
C ASN A 698 -6.36 -22.12 30.55
N ARG A 699 -7.48 -22.80 30.65
CA ARG A 699 -7.60 -24.14 31.22
C ARG A 699 -8.38 -25.02 30.24
N ALA A 700 -7.80 -26.14 29.87
CA ALA A 700 -8.45 -27.22 29.12
C ALA A 700 -8.82 -28.35 30.08
N GLU A 701 -10.07 -28.79 30.05
CA GLU A 701 -10.56 -29.89 30.85
C GLU A 701 -11.21 -30.93 29.96
N LEU A 702 -10.85 -32.20 30.09
CA LEU A 702 -11.43 -33.34 29.44
C LEU A 702 -12.01 -34.26 30.50
N GLY A 703 -13.32 -34.50 30.43
CA GLY A 703 -14.03 -35.39 31.34
C GLY A 703 -14.65 -36.57 30.60
N TRP A 704 -14.75 -37.72 31.24
CA TRP A 704 -15.42 -38.89 30.72
C TRP A 704 -16.12 -39.70 31.80
N LEU A 705 -17.21 -40.32 31.42
CA LEU A 705 -17.93 -41.31 32.18
C LEU A 705 -18.26 -42.47 31.25
N ILE A 706 -17.58 -43.55 31.40
CA ILE A 706 -17.73 -44.78 30.60
C ILE A 706 -18.15 -45.89 31.53
N ARG A 707 -19.31 -46.44 31.28
CA ARG A 707 -19.81 -47.67 31.96
C ARG A 707 -19.95 -48.78 30.94
N LEU A 708 -19.28 -49.86 31.15
CA LEU A 708 -19.35 -51.05 30.31
C LEU A 708 -20.63 -51.82 30.63
N THR A 709 -21.28 -52.44 29.64
CA THR A 709 -22.45 -53.27 29.84
C THR A 709 -22.03 -54.51 30.61
N ASN A 710 -22.73 -54.77 31.75
CA ASN A 710 -22.46 -55.88 32.66
C ASN A 710 -20.99 -55.94 33.15
N ASN A 711 -20.32 -54.84 33.20
CA ASN A 711 -18.92 -54.72 33.66
C ASN A 711 -18.74 -53.40 34.43
N GLY A 712 -17.50 -53.05 34.67
CA GLY A 712 -17.16 -51.87 35.49
C GLY A 712 -17.35 -50.53 34.83
N GLN A 713 -16.89 -49.55 35.56
CA GLN A 713 -16.94 -48.12 35.16
C GLN A 713 -15.56 -47.54 35.11
N PHE A 714 -15.34 -46.68 34.12
CA PHE A 714 -14.14 -45.86 33.96
C PHE A 714 -14.57 -44.41 33.85
N ASP A 715 -14.23 -43.63 34.86
CA ASP A 715 -14.56 -42.20 34.91
C ASP A 715 -13.36 -41.36 35.31
N GLY A 716 -13.42 -40.13 34.95
CA GLY A 716 -12.36 -39.18 35.34
C GLY A 716 -12.49 -37.84 34.63
N GLN A 717 -11.55 -37.01 35.02
CA GLN A 717 -11.31 -35.75 34.31
C GLN A 717 -9.82 -35.45 34.34
N VAL A 718 -9.33 -34.88 33.26
CA VAL A 718 -7.97 -34.36 33.12
C VAL A 718 -8.06 -32.89 32.78
N GLN A 719 -7.34 -32.08 33.50
CA GLN A 719 -7.23 -30.65 33.23
C GLN A 719 -5.78 -30.28 32.93
N VAL A 720 -5.61 -29.41 31.97
CA VAL A 720 -4.34 -28.78 31.60
C VAL A 720 -4.49 -27.28 31.81
N THR A 721 -3.76 -26.74 32.77
CA THR A 721 -3.69 -25.30 32.99
C THR A 721 -2.53 -24.76 32.17
N ASP A 722 -2.73 -23.61 31.53
CA ASP A 722 -1.77 -22.99 30.63
C ASP A 722 -1.37 -23.92 29.46
N PRO A 723 -2.35 -24.33 28.60
CA PRO A 723 -2.10 -25.31 27.55
C PRO A 723 -1.12 -24.86 26.48
N GLN A 724 -0.88 -23.56 26.33
CA GLN A 724 0.12 -22.99 25.40
C GLN A 724 1.49 -22.78 26.07
N GLY A 725 1.57 -22.74 27.40
CA GLY A 725 2.79 -22.50 28.16
C GLY A 725 3.27 -23.72 28.93
N ARG A 726 3.16 -23.68 30.26
CA ARG A 726 3.69 -24.71 31.16
C ARG A 726 2.99 -26.06 31.09
N ARG A 727 1.73 -26.10 30.63
CA ARG A 727 0.92 -27.32 30.47
C ARG A 727 0.80 -28.14 31.75
N ASN A 728 0.50 -27.48 32.88
CA ASN A 728 0.39 -28.19 34.17
C ASN A 728 -0.82 -29.13 34.16
N LEU A 729 -0.60 -30.35 34.54
CA LEU A 729 -1.62 -31.39 34.63
C LEU A 729 -2.31 -31.41 35.98
N GLY A 730 -3.57 -31.74 35.97
CA GLY A 730 -4.35 -32.04 37.16
C GLY A 730 -5.52 -32.96 36.82
N GLY A 731 -6.26 -33.36 37.84
CA GLY A 731 -7.45 -34.20 37.62
C GLY A 731 -7.32 -35.56 38.30
N ASN A 732 -8.28 -36.41 37.95
CA ASN A 732 -8.39 -37.76 38.50
C ASN A 732 -8.81 -38.78 37.45
N VAL A 733 -8.46 -40.02 37.67
CA VAL A 733 -8.82 -41.17 36.84
C VAL A 733 -9.28 -42.27 37.77
N ASN A 734 -10.48 -42.76 37.59
CA ASN A 734 -11.05 -43.81 38.41
C ASN A 734 -11.47 -45.00 37.54
N MET A 735 -11.17 -46.19 37.99
CA MET A 735 -11.71 -47.44 37.45
C MET A 735 -12.35 -48.18 38.60
N ARG A 736 -13.58 -48.64 38.37
CA ARG A 736 -14.37 -49.36 39.38
C ARG A 736 -14.89 -50.66 38.86
N ASN A 737 -14.57 -51.74 39.55
CA ASN A 737 -15.06 -53.06 39.29
C ASN A 737 -14.99 -53.52 37.83
N LEU A 738 -13.85 -53.17 37.18
CA LEU A 738 -13.64 -53.65 35.81
C LEU A 738 -13.29 -55.13 35.81
N ASN A 739 -14.15 -55.96 35.32
CA ASN A 739 -14.02 -57.44 35.28
C ASN A 739 -13.13 -57.83 34.10
N LEU A 740 -12.01 -58.48 34.40
CA LEU A 740 -11.04 -58.96 33.41
C LEU A 740 -11.61 -60.11 32.55
N ALA A 741 -12.63 -60.79 32.96
CA ALA A 741 -13.28 -61.82 32.13
C ALA A 741 -13.76 -61.28 30.77
N MET A 742 -13.85 -60.00 30.56
CA MET A 742 -14.17 -59.35 29.28
C MET A 742 -13.21 -59.71 28.16
N VAL A 743 -11.96 -60.06 28.46
CA VAL A 743 -10.95 -60.42 27.44
C VAL A 743 -10.98 -61.92 27.07
N ASN A 744 -11.76 -62.72 27.74
CA ASN A 744 -11.83 -64.18 27.49
C ASN A 744 -12.21 -64.56 26.06
N PRO A 745 -13.04 -63.79 25.32
CA PRO A 745 -13.34 -64.13 23.92
C PRO A 745 -12.13 -64.23 22.99
N VAL A 746 -10.99 -63.62 23.31
CA VAL A 746 -9.78 -63.64 22.47
C VAL A 746 -8.77 -64.70 22.92
N PHE A 747 -9.09 -65.51 23.97
CA PHE A 747 -8.24 -66.57 24.44
C PHE A 747 -8.61 -67.92 23.76
N SER A 748 -7.65 -68.79 23.70
CA SER A 748 -7.80 -70.14 23.18
C SER A 748 -8.67 -70.98 24.12
N ARG A 749 -9.15 -72.14 23.62
CA ARG A 749 -9.93 -73.06 24.46
C ARG A 749 -9.11 -73.56 25.66
N GLY A 750 -9.67 -73.41 26.85
CA GLY A 750 -9.02 -73.80 28.10
C GLY A 750 -8.20 -72.68 28.70
N GLU A 751 -8.19 -71.48 28.12
CA GLU A 751 -7.54 -70.27 28.68
C GLU A 751 -8.64 -69.32 29.14
N LYS A 752 -8.45 -68.71 30.27
CA LYS A 752 -9.34 -67.70 30.85
C LYS A 752 -8.63 -66.69 31.74
N ALA A 753 -9.13 -65.51 31.85
CA ALA A 753 -8.76 -64.54 32.85
C ALA A 753 -10.01 -64.17 33.66
N ALA A 754 -9.80 -64.02 34.97
CA ALA A 754 -10.77 -63.47 35.90
C ALA A 754 -10.07 -62.47 36.85
N GLY A 755 -10.83 -61.56 37.39
CA GLY A 755 -10.31 -60.56 38.32
C GLY A 755 -11.08 -59.24 38.23
N MET A 756 -10.91 -58.44 39.24
CA MET A 756 -11.57 -57.13 39.31
C MET A 756 -10.49 -56.05 39.45
N LEU A 757 -10.48 -55.18 38.42
CA LEU A 757 -9.57 -54.03 38.43
C LEU A 757 -10.28 -52.78 39.01
N ASN A 758 -9.63 -52.16 39.99
CA ASN A 758 -10.05 -50.90 40.58
C ASN A 758 -8.84 -49.94 40.60
N ALA A 759 -9.04 -48.71 40.29
CA ALA A 759 -8.04 -47.70 40.39
C ALA A 759 -8.64 -46.36 40.85
N ARG A 760 -7.87 -45.63 41.65
CA ARG A 760 -8.12 -44.24 42.03
C ARG A 760 -6.84 -43.49 41.89
N LEU A 761 -6.72 -42.68 40.84
CA LEU A 761 -5.49 -41.98 40.52
C LEU A 761 -5.76 -40.49 40.46
N ARG A 762 -4.85 -39.69 40.93
CA ARG A 762 -4.81 -38.26 40.81
C ARG A 762 -3.63 -37.88 39.91
N LEU A 763 -3.84 -37.00 38.99
CA LEU A 763 -2.85 -36.44 38.08
C LEU A 763 -2.22 -35.17 38.64
N GLY A 764 -0.95 -34.97 38.33
CA GLY A 764 -0.18 -33.78 38.69
C GLY A 764 1.03 -33.62 37.78
N GLY A 765 1.89 -32.67 38.08
CA GLY A 765 3.07 -32.36 37.26
C GLY A 765 2.69 -31.57 36.01
N ASP A 766 3.34 -31.83 34.92
CA ASP A 766 3.10 -31.24 33.61
C ASP A 766 3.08 -32.33 32.52
N VAL A 767 2.75 -31.95 31.28
CA VAL A 767 2.64 -32.91 30.16
C VAL A 767 3.97 -33.61 29.86
N GLN A 768 5.12 -32.97 30.14
CA GLN A 768 6.44 -33.54 29.89
C GLN A 768 6.90 -34.45 31.06
N SER A 769 6.40 -34.18 32.24
CA SER A 769 6.74 -34.88 33.47
C SER A 769 5.47 -35.22 34.27
N PRO A 770 4.60 -36.09 33.75
CA PRO A 770 3.31 -36.40 34.37
C PRO A 770 3.53 -37.15 35.68
N GLN A 771 2.83 -36.74 36.71
CA GLN A 771 2.80 -37.33 38.03
C GLN A 771 1.49 -38.01 38.31
N LEU A 772 1.56 -39.22 38.86
CA LEU A 772 0.38 -39.98 39.28
C LEU A 772 0.46 -40.21 40.80
N PHE A 773 -0.66 -40.10 41.46
CA PHE A 773 -0.80 -40.35 42.89
C PHE A 773 -2.04 -41.23 43.11
N GLY A 774 -1.90 -42.24 43.90
CA GLY A 774 -3.02 -43.10 44.23
C GLY A 774 -2.68 -44.60 44.09
N GLN A 775 -3.73 -45.38 43.85
CA GLN A 775 -3.59 -46.81 43.86
C GLN A 775 -4.39 -47.46 42.71
N LEU A 776 -3.80 -48.50 42.11
CA LEU A 776 -4.44 -49.42 41.25
C LEU A 776 -4.42 -50.82 41.94
N GLN A 777 -5.55 -51.46 42.03
CA GLN A 777 -5.74 -52.75 42.68
C GLN A 777 -6.39 -53.74 41.74
N LEU A 778 -5.75 -54.85 41.60
CA LEU A 778 -6.30 -56.04 40.89
C LEU A 778 -6.55 -57.13 41.93
N SER A 779 -7.80 -57.43 42.14
CA SER A 779 -8.27 -58.41 43.12
C SER A 779 -8.89 -59.65 42.48
N ALA A 780 -8.84 -60.76 43.18
CA ALA A 780 -9.32 -62.05 42.67
C ALA A 780 -8.77 -62.41 41.28
N LEU A 781 -7.52 -61.99 40.98
CA LEU A 781 -6.84 -62.34 39.74
C LEU A 781 -6.64 -63.81 39.62
N ASP A 782 -7.22 -64.41 38.60
CA ASP A 782 -7.15 -65.85 38.29
C ASP A 782 -6.96 -65.97 36.78
N ILE A 783 -5.79 -66.44 36.37
CA ILE A 783 -5.42 -66.64 34.98
C ILE A 783 -5.09 -68.11 34.81
N ASP A 784 -5.82 -68.71 33.89
CA ASP A 784 -5.67 -70.14 33.55
C ASP A 784 -5.37 -70.30 32.07
N GLY A 785 -4.37 -71.08 31.75
CA GLY A 785 -3.98 -71.32 30.37
C GLY A 785 -2.67 -72.06 30.20
N ASN A 786 -2.41 -72.59 29.02
CA ASN A 786 -1.19 -73.34 28.70
C ASN A 786 0.10 -72.54 28.76
N PHE A 787 0.02 -71.24 28.81
CA PHE A 787 1.17 -70.30 28.96
C PHE A 787 1.56 -70.07 30.44
N MET A 788 0.70 -70.52 31.38
CA MET A 788 0.99 -70.41 32.82
C MET A 788 1.75 -71.62 33.30
N PRO A 789 2.87 -71.45 33.96
CA PRO A 789 3.69 -72.59 34.47
C PRO A 789 3.07 -73.25 35.71
N PHE A 790 1.97 -72.73 36.25
CA PHE A 790 1.27 -73.22 37.42
C PHE A 790 -0.23 -72.86 37.35
N GLU A 791 -1.04 -73.58 38.08
CA GLU A 791 -2.43 -73.21 38.26
C GLU A 791 -2.54 -72.05 39.27
N MET A 792 -3.09 -70.95 38.82
CA MET A 792 -3.24 -69.78 39.64
C MET A 792 -4.57 -69.88 40.42
N GLN A 793 -4.54 -69.32 41.62
CA GLN A 793 -5.72 -69.16 42.49
C GLN A 793 -6.01 -67.73 42.65
N PRO A 794 -7.22 -67.30 43.03
CA PRO A 794 -7.56 -65.89 43.18
C PRO A 794 -6.49 -65.12 43.97
N SER A 795 -5.83 -64.22 43.27
CA SER A 795 -4.62 -63.47 43.67
C SER A 795 -4.84 -61.99 43.74
N GLN A 796 -3.91 -61.29 44.36
CA GLN A 796 -4.05 -59.83 44.49
C GLN A 796 -2.77 -59.14 44.07
N LEU A 797 -2.93 -58.07 43.24
CA LEU A 797 -1.87 -57.18 42.88
C LEU A 797 -2.26 -55.73 43.26
N THR A 798 -1.31 -55.00 43.83
CA THR A 798 -1.55 -53.57 44.16
C THR A 798 -0.40 -52.76 43.65
N MET A 799 -0.69 -51.70 42.91
CA MET A 799 0.28 -50.72 42.46
C MET A 799 -0.02 -49.39 43.10
N ASN A 800 0.96 -48.84 43.82
CA ASN A 800 0.87 -47.55 44.50
C ASN A 800 1.70 -46.55 43.69
N PHE A 801 1.10 -45.41 43.38
CA PHE A 801 1.69 -44.34 42.59
C PHE A 801 2.01 -43.15 43.50
N SER A 802 3.24 -42.60 43.38
CA SER A 802 3.76 -41.50 44.18
C SER A 802 4.60 -40.56 43.29
N GLY A 803 3.95 -39.69 42.57
CA GLY A 803 4.58 -38.77 41.65
C GLY A 803 5.02 -39.47 40.37
N THR A 804 6.29 -39.47 40.07
CA THR A 804 6.89 -40.12 38.89
C THR A 804 7.34 -41.57 39.16
N ARG A 805 6.92 -42.15 40.31
CA ARG A 805 7.29 -43.51 40.72
C ARG A 805 6.07 -44.31 41.08
N SER A 806 6.18 -45.62 40.87
CA SER A 806 5.23 -46.57 41.40
C SER A 806 5.91 -47.75 42.05
N THR A 807 5.21 -48.38 43.00
CA THR A 807 5.58 -49.65 43.61
C THR A 807 4.50 -50.65 43.38
N LEU A 808 4.89 -51.85 42.97
CA LEU A 808 4.01 -53.00 42.81
C LEU A 808 4.24 -53.94 44.03
N ALA A 809 3.17 -54.33 44.61
CA ALA A 809 3.14 -55.38 45.61
C ALA A 809 2.03 -56.40 45.22
N GLY A 810 2.36 -57.67 45.24
CA GLY A 810 1.42 -58.66 44.84
C GLY A 810 1.62 -59.98 45.55
N ILE A 811 0.51 -60.74 45.73
CA ILE A 811 0.49 -62.10 46.22
C ILE A 811 -0.20 -62.95 45.17
N VAL A 812 0.58 -63.74 44.48
CA VAL A 812 0.07 -64.74 43.55
C VAL A 812 -0.04 -66.07 44.28
N ARG A 813 -1.25 -66.58 44.37
CA ARG A 813 -1.53 -67.87 45.06
C ARG A 813 -1.58 -69.01 44.06
N THR A 814 -1.03 -70.11 44.47
CA THR A 814 -1.11 -71.38 43.70
C THR A 814 -1.62 -72.49 44.62
N GLN A 815 -1.93 -73.68 44.08
CA GLN A 815 -2.36 -74.81 44.89
C GLN A 815 -1.38 -75.21 45.96
N GLN A 816 -0.08 -74.98 45.76
CA GLN A 816 0.99 -75.46 46.63
C GLN A 816 1.75 -74.42 47.41
N GLY A 817 1.36 -73.11 47.26
CA GLY A 817 2.01 -72.02 47.93
C GLY A 817 1.64 -70.64 47.40
N GLN A 818 2.50 -69.67 47.68
CA GLN A 818 2.29 -68.30 47.18
C GLN A 818 3.60 -67.69 46.67
N ILE A 819 3.47 -66.86 45.70
CA ILE A 819 4.58 -66.06 45.18
C ILE A 819 4.34 -64.60 45.57
N ASN A 820 5.30 -64.02 46.25
CA ASN A 820 5.25 -62.55 46.56
C ASN A 820 5.98 -61.78 45.47
N LEU A 821 5.24 -60.92 44.84
CA LEU A 821 5.75 -60.04 43.78
C LEU A 821 6.00 -58.65 44.35
N ASN A 822 7.22 -58.12 44.14
CA ASN A 822 7.55 -56.75 44.43
C ASN A 822 8.25 -56.14 43.20
N GLY A 823 7.85 -54.94 42.87
CA GLY A 823 8.40 -54.23 41.74
C GLY A 823 8.33 -52.71 41.93
N ASN A 824 9.07 -52.03 41.16
CA ASN A 824 8.97 -50.55 41.08
C ASN A 824 9.14 -50.08 39.63
N ALA A 825 8.57 -48.96 39.37
CA ALA A 825 8.76 -48.21 38.10
C ALA A 825 9.03 -46.75 38.40
N ASP A 826 9.92 -46.17 37.62
CA ASP A 826 10.27 -44.76 37.66
C ASP A 826 10.20 -44.18 36.21
N TRP A 827 9.36 -43.16 36.00
CA TRP A 827 9.23 -42.43 34.74
C TRP A 827 9.52 -40.94 34.90
N SER A 828 10.39 -40.59 35.85
CA SER A 828 10.89 -39.22 36.01
C SER A 828 11.51 -38.67 34.72
N GLN A 829 11.98 -39.57 33.86
CA GLN A 829 12.35 -39.33 32.48
C GLN A 829 11.42 -40.17 31.58
N ILE A 830 10.40 -39.57 30.98
CA ILE A 830 9.34 -40.27 30.25
C ILE A 830 9.88 -41.08 29.06
N ASP A 831 10.91 -40.57 28.40
CA ASP A 831 11.57 -41.25 27.25
C ASP A 831 12.54 -42.36 27.68
N ASN A 832 12.84 -42.47 28.98
CA ASN A 832 13.78 -43.44 29.54
C ASN A 832 13.26 -43.99 30.87
N TRP A 833 11.99 -44.47 30.85
CA TRP A 833 11.38 -45.06 32.02
C TRP A 833 12.02 -46.41 32.38
N ARG A 834 12.04 -46.73 33.70
CA ARG A 834 12.64 -47.96 34.22
C ARG A 834 11.64 -48.72 35.09
N ALA A 835 11.59 -50.03 34.89
CA ALA A 835 10.85 -50.90 35.76
C ALA A 835 11.76 -52.07 36.26
N ARG A 836 11.57 -52.47 37.47
CA ARG A 836 12.30 -53.59 38.10
C ARG A 836 11.32 -54.50 38.85
#